data_ac7ad1538782b3be67510f30dbfaedaa
#
_entry.id   ac7ad1538782b3be67510f30dbfaedaa
#
_cell.length_a   1.000
_cell.length_b   1.000
_cell.length_c   1.000
_cell.angle_alpha   90.00
_cell.angle_beta   90.00
_cell.angle_gamma   90.00
#
_symmetry.space_group_name_H-M   'P 1'
#
loop_
_entity.id
_entity.type
_entity.pdbx_description
1 polymer ?
#
loop_
_entity_poly.entity_id
_entity_poly.type
_entity_poly.pdbx_seq_one_letter_code
_entity_poly.pdbx_strand_id
1 'polypeptide(L)'
;APLGQTPADKPQQQTPVADAEQDGGERPLLMPGKKTLFQRVLTKPGAAISAEAGGPPRAGAVPAFSVLYVYARKQVGGSPWLRVGASSNGEGDGWLPASAVSDWKQSLVLKFTERSGRAPVMFLNSAEQVERLLGDTRAARDTLTQAVDHKGDPQVVAVEPNDRAIPQDQFYLLPIFDSKESFDADGQPAQLLEVASIDPGGSAAAPQAPGQAGQGGASGAASDTFRTGIVLVVDTSVSMQPYIDRVREVIDGLQRQIGERGDLDKVSFGLVGFRNNTDKTPGLEYVSKTLVPLQPGNDAQRFAELSSQVRATDVSSHSFNEDAFAGIMQAVDEMDWSPYAGRVVLLVTDAGALRKNDPLGRTQMNEAEVRQAALRKGVKIYALHLRTPAGKNNHGYAEQQYRSLTADANPKIADLYIPVAGGEVNAFGNTVKEIGTVFADLVHDAGNRKPQAPRFDAAPSVASKSAAIGYAMQMEFLGRRDPVRAPQVVTAWTADRDLTSPALPAFQVCVLLSKLQLNELQQSLKLIVDAAKRTQTSPKDFFQEIASASAYMSRDPAQLVKGSNLAQSGVLGEYLEGLPYRSKSLNMTQDLWLSLSVAEQQDFIDELESKIRLYETFHNDVANWVRFGDADAGDALYRVPLSTLP
;
A
#
# COMPACT_ATOMS: atom_id res chain seq x y z
N ALA A 1 25.82 -30.44 12.53
CA ALA A 1 26.26 -30.29 11.13
C ALA A 1 25.43 -29.20 10.47
N PRO A 2 26.01 -28.12 9.94
CA PRO A 2 25.23 -27.10 9.26
C PRO A 2 24.85 -27.58 7.86
N LEU A 3 23.57 -27.47 7.55
CA LEU A 3 23.03 -27.74 6.21
C LEU A 3 23.55 -26.70 5.24
N GLY A 4 24.23 -27.19 4.20
CA GLY A 4 24.82 -26.36 3.18
C GLY A 4 23.79 -25.53 2.41
N GLN A 5 24.08 -24.25 2.34
CA GLN A 5 23.44 -23.31 1.42
C GLN A 5 23.87 -23.68 0.00
N THR A 6 22.91 -24.07 -0.84
CA THR A 6 23.11 -24.09 -2.28
C THR A 6 23.36 -22.66 -2.75
N PRO A 7 24.37 -22.41 -3.59
CA PRO A 7 24.61 -21.09 -4.14
C PRO A 7 23.41 -20.67 -4.97
N ALA A 8 22.85 -19.50 -4.67
CA ALA A 8 21.90 -18.86 -5.57
C ALA A 8 22.59 -18.67 -6.91
N ASP A 9 21.97 -19.16 -7.97
CA ASP A 9 22.39 -18.90 -9.35
C ASP A 9 22.52 -17.38 -9.51
N LYS A 10 23.75 -16.96 -9.80
CA LYS A 10 24.00 -15.58 -10.22
C LYS A 10 23.12 -15.32 -11.44
N PRO A 11 22.38 -14.19 -11.48
CA PRO A 11 21.73 -13.80 -12.71
C PRO A 11 22.79 -13.74 -13.79
N GLN A 12 22.64 -14.56 -14.80
CA GLN A 12 23.47 -14.46 -16.00
C GLN A 12 23.28 -13.03 -16.51
N GLN A 13 24.37 -12.30 -16.57
CA GLN A 13 24.45 -11.05 -17.31
C GLN A 13 24.10 -11.41 -18.75
N GLN A 14 22.83 -11.28 -19.09
CA GLN A 14 22.43 -11.33 -20.48
C GLN A 14 23.02 -10.08 -21.14
N THR A 15 23.95 -10.31 -22.05
CA THR A 15 24.41 -9.32 -23.00
C THR A 15 23.21 -8.58 -23.56
N PRO A 16 23.26 -7.23 -23.63
CA PRO A 16 22.16 -6.48 -24.20
C PRO A 16 21.87 -6.98 -25.61
N VAL A 17 20.65 -7.40 -25.88
CA VAL A 17 20.16 -7.74 -27.23
C VAL A 17 19.97 -6.46 -28.05
N ALA A 18 20.79 -5.43 -27.80
CA ALA A 18 20.65 -4.09 -28.37
C ALA A 18 20.93 -4.02 -29.88
N ASP A 19 21.55 -5.05 -30.46
CA ASP A 19 22.09 -4.93 -31.82
C ASP A 19 21.43 -5.81 -32.87
N ALA A 20 20.48 -6.70 -32.51
CA ALA A 20 19.80 -7.55 -33.48
C ALA A 20 18.55 -6.85 -34.05
N GLU A 21 18.45 -6.86 -35.39
CA GLU A 21 17.21 -6.39 -36.03
C GLU A 21 16.06 -7.34 -35.74
N GLN A 22 14.93 -6.80 -35.29
CA GLN A 22 13.72 -7.54 -34.95
C GLN A 22 12.49 -6.76 -35.40
N ASP A 23 11.49 -7.48 -35.88
CA ASP A 23 10.20 -6.93 -36.28
C ASP A 23 9.07 -7.81 -35.72
N GLY A 24 8.25 -7.22 -34.85
CA GLY A 24 7.10 -7.87 -34.23
C GLY A 24 5.81 -7.80 -35.06
N GLY A 25 5.83 -7.06 -36.18
CA GLY A 25 4.64 -6.84 -36.98
C GLY A 25 3.56 -6.05 -36.23
N GLU A 26 2.39 -6.66 -36.09
CA GLU A 26 1.25 -6.01 -35.39
C GLU A 26 1.27 -6.19 -33.87
N ARG A 27 2.27 -6.84 -33.32
CA ARG A 27 2.44 -7.02 -31.87
C ARG A 27 3.77 -6.44 -31.41
N PRO A 28 3.84 -5.93 -30.18
CA PRO A 28 5.12 -5.56 -29.60
C PRO A 28 6.07 -6.77 -29.55
N LEU A 29 7.36 -6.49 -29.57
CA LEU A 29 8.38 -7.52 -29.37
C LEU A 29 8.27 -8.12 -27.96
N LEU A 30 8.49 -9.41 -27.88
CA LEU A 30 8.52 -10.12 -26.59
C LEU A 30 9.87 -9.93 -25.90
N MET A 31 9.85 -9.93 -24.58
CA MET A 31 11.08 -10.04 -23.79
C MET A 31 11.77 -11.38 -24.09
N PRO A 32 13.12 -11.42 -24.07
CA PRO A 32 13.86 -12.65 -24.35
C PRO A 32 13.39 -13.83 -23.48
N GLY A 33 13.06 -14.95 -24.13
CA GLY A 33 12.56 -16.15 -23.46
C GLY A 33 11.14 -16.07 -22.93
N LYS A 34 10.42 -15.00 -23.20
CA LYS A 34 9.03 -14.82 -22.77
C LYS A 34 8.06 -15.02 -23.94
N LYS A 35 6.83 -15.42 -23.62
CA LYS A 35 5.76 -15.72 -24.60
C LYS A 35 4.62 -14.68 -24.58
N THR A 36 4.50 -13.89 -23.51
CA THR A 36 3.42 -12.93 -23.32
C THR A 36 3.90 -11.56 -22.82
N LEU A 37 5.12 -11.48 -22.32
CA LEU A 37 5.66 -10.25 -21.77
C LEU A 37 6.34 -9.43 -22.85
N PHE A 38 5.78 -8.24 -23.13
CA PHE A 38 6.27 -7.34 -24.15
C PHE A 38 7.42 -6.46 -23.65
N GLN A 39 8.30 -6.09 -24.58
CA GLN A 39 9.35 -5.11 -24.32
C GLN A 39 8.74 -3.72 -24.16
N ARG A 40 9.19 -2.99 -23.14
CA ARG A 40 8.82 -1.61 -22.88
C ARG A 40 10.04 -0.75 -22.65
N VAL A 41 9.91 0.53 -22.96
CA VAL A 41 10.95 1.54 -22.75
C VAL A 41 10.36 2.79 -22.11
N LEU A 42 11.20 3.57 -21.45
CA LEU A 42 10.87 4.89 -20.96
C LEU A 42 11.61 5.94 -21.78
N THR A 43 10.92 6.96 -22.24
CA THR A 43 11.53 8.06 -22.97
C THR A 43 12.37 8.94 -22.05
N LYS A 44 13.50 9.40 -22.57
CA LYS A 44 14.34 10.41 -21.92
C LYS A 44 13.85 11.83 -22.29
N PRO A 45 14.24 12.86 -21.53
CA PRO A 45 13.98 14.24 -21.94
C PRO A 45 14.52 14.53 -23.35
N GLY A 46 13.71 15.20 -24.15
CA GLY A 46 14.09 15.57 -25.53
C GLY A 46 13.86 14.47 -26.58
N ALA A 47 13.29 13.32 -26.21
CA ALA A 47 12.94 12.30 -27.18
C ALA A 47 11.91 12.82 -28.19
N ALA A 48 12.13 12.54 -29.48
CA ALA A 48 11.23 12.94 -30.56
C ALA A 48 11.01 11.77 -31.51
N ILE A 49 9.76 11.58 -31.93
CA ILE A 49 9.37 10.51 -32.85
C ILE A 49 9.60 10.93 -34.29
N SER A 50 10.19 10.04 -35.09
CA SER A 50 10.36 10.15 -36.52
C SER A 50 9.41 9.21 -37.25
N ALA A 51 8.95 9.58 -38.44
CA ALA A 51 8.09 8.72 -39.25
C ALA A 51 8.83 7.47 -39.75
N GLU A 52 10.13 7.59 -39.97
CA GLU A 52 11.01 6.52 -40.42
C GLU A 52 12.28 6.46 -39.58
N ALA A 53 12.85 5.26 -39.44
CA ALA A 53 14.11 5.06 -38.75
C ALA A 53 15.23 5.88 -39.45
N GLY A 54 15.95 6.70 -38.69
CA GLY A 54 16.99 7.59 -39.20
C GLY A 54 16.46 8.85 -39.86
N GLY A 55 15.16 9.02 -39.93
CA GLY A 55 14.53 10.22 -40.50
C GLY A 55 14.49 11.41 -39.55
N PRO A 56 14.07 12.58 -40.05
CA PRO A 56 13.95 13.77 -39.23
C PRO A 56 12.84 13.63 -38.20
N PRO A 57 13.03 14.16 -36.97
CA PRO A 57 11.99 14.08 -35.95
C PRO A 57 10.79 14.94 -36.35
N ARG A 58 9.57 14.44 -35.97
CA ARG A 58 8.35 15.23 -36.07
C ARG A 58 8.40 16.41 -35.11
N ALA A 59 7.62 17.45 -35.41
CA ALA A 59 7.49 18.58 -34.51
C ALA A 59 6.90 18.15 -33.14
N GLY A 60 7.51 18.60 -32.06
CA GLY A 60 7.11 18.29 -30.70
C GLY A 60 7.87 17.10 -30.09
N ALA A 61 8.44 17.32 -28.93
CA ALA A 61 9.08 16.25 -28.17
C ALA A 61 8.05 15.35 -27.53
N VAL A 62 8.35 14.05 -27.47
CA VAL A 62 7.58 13.10 -26.64
C VAL A 62 7.85 13.45 -25.18
N PRO A 63 6.83 13.43 -24.33
CA PRO A 63 7.02 13.67 -22.90
C PRO A 63 8.11 12.77 -22.34
N ALA A 64 8.97 13.35 -21.53
CA ALA A 64 9.96 12.56 -20.80
C ALA A 64 9.25 11.49 -19.96
N PHE A 65 9.81 10.28 -19.96
CA PHE A 65 9.35 9.15 -19.16
C PHE A 65 7.96 8.62 -19.53
N SER A 66 7.59 8.80 -20.79
CA SER A 66 6.46 8.05 -21.35
C SER A 66 6.82 6.59 -21.47
N VAL A 67 5.89 5.72 -21.07
CA VAL A 67 6.01 4.26 -21.21
C VAL A 67 5.56 3.89 -22.61
N LEU A 68 6.45 3.31 -23.39
CA LEU A 68 6.16 2.88 -24.77
C LEU A 68 6.49 1.41 -24.97
N TYR A 69 5.65 0.72 -25.75
CA TYR A 69 5.92 -0.61 -26.24
C TYR A 69 6.88 -0.57 -27.42
N VAL A 70 7.76 -1.55 -27.53
CA VAL A 70 8.71 -1.70 -28.64
C VAL A 70 8.17 -2.66 -29.65
N TYR A 71 7.91 -2.19 -30.88
CA TYR A 71 7.38 -3.00 -31.97
C TYR A 71 8.47 -3.56 -32.89
N ALA A 72 9.54 -2.84 -33.08
CA ALA A 72 10.63 -3.25 -33.95
C ALA A 72 11.95 -2.61 -33.52
N ARG A 73 13.05 -3.26 -33.89
CA ARG A 73 14.42 -2.77 -33.72
C ARG A 73 15.13 -2.80 -35.05
N LYS A 74 15.81 -1.75 -35.42
CA LYS A 74 16.49 -1.60 -36.69
C LYS A 74 17.78 -0.80 -36.54
N GLN A 75 18.79 -1.17 -37.33
CA GLN A 75 20.05 -0.43 -37.41
C GLN A 75 19.99 0.55 -38.59
N VAL A 76 20.35 1.80 -38.37
CA VAL A 76 20.48 2.82 -39.40
C VAL A 76 21.81 3.52 -39.24
N GLY A 77 22.70 3.37 -40.20
CA GLY A 77 24.03 3.99 -40.11
C GLY A 77 24.85 3.55 -38.91
N GLY A 78 24.65 2.30 -38.43
CA GLY A 78 25.31 1.79 -37.22
C GLY A 78 24.67 2.23 -35.91
N SER A 79 23.58 2.99 -35.94
CA SER A 79 22.84 3.42 -34.75
C SER A 79 21.53 2.66 -34.62
N PRO A 80 21.20 2.11 -33.44
CA PRO A 80 19.95 1.38 -33.24
C PRO A 80 18.76 2.33 -33.14
N TRP A 81 17.65 1.94 -33.77
CA TRP A 81 16.37 2.62 -33.74
C TRP A 81 15.26 1.68 -33.32
N LEU A 82 14.26 2.22 -32.62
CA LEU A 82 13.12 1.47 -32.13
C LEU A 82 11.83 2.01 -32.72
N ARG A 83 10.98 1.12 -33.25
CA ARG A 83 9.59 1.47 -33.54
C ARG A 83 8.78 1.30 -32.25
N VAL A 84 8.08 2.34 -31.85
CA VAL A 84 7.39 2.40 -30.57
C VAL A 84 5.93 2.79 -30.72
N GLY A 85 5.13 2.43 -29.73
CA GLY A 85 3.73 2.83 -29.63
C GLY A 85 3.25 2.84 -28.18
N ALA A 86 2.29 3.70 -27.88
CA ALA A 86 1.72 3.83 -26.55
C ALA A 86 0.85 2.64 -26.13
N SER A 87 0.29 1.93 -27.11
CA SER A 87 -0.59 0.78 -26.88
C SER A 87 0.03 -0.50 -27.41
N SER A 88 -0.47 -1.65 -26.93
CA SER A 88 -0.08 -2.99 -27.36
C SER A 88 -0.94 -3.54 -28.51
N ASN A 89 -1.79 -2.71 -29.10
CA ASN A 89 -2.82 -3.11 -30.09
C ASN A 89 -2.34 -3.21 -31.54
N GLY A 90 -1.05 -3.01 -31.79
CA GLY A 90 -0.47 -3.03 -33.15
C GLY A 90 -0.27 -1.68 -33.78
N GLU A 91 -0.73 -0.59 -33.16
CA GLU A 91 -0.56 0.77 -33.65
C GLU A 91 0.77 1.35 -33.17
N GLY A 92 1.72 1.51 -34.10
CA GLY A 92 2.98 2.18 -33.82
C GLY A 92 2.89 3.69 -34.06
N ASP A 93 3.46 4.47 -33.16
CA ASP A 93 3.51 5.94 -33.27
C ASP A 93 4.65 6.41 -34.18
N GLY A 94 5.68 5.60 -34.34
CA GLY A 94 6.85 5.91 -35.18
C GLY A 94 8.15 5.40 -34.57
N TRP A 95 9.26 6.03 -34.94
CA TRP A 95 10.61 5.58 -34.61
C TRP A 95 11.35 6.54 -33.70
N LEU A 96 12.09 5.99 -32.75
CA LEU A 96 13.00 6.70 -31.85
C LEU A 96 14.40 6.11 -31.92
N PRO A 97 15.46 6.93 -31.81
CA PRO A 97 16.79 6.37 -31.59
C PRO A 97 16.86 5.71 -30.22
N ALA A 98 17.53 4.57 -30.11
CA ALA A 98 17.66 3.84 -28.85
C ALA A 98 18.32 4.67 -27.74
N SER A 99 19.13 5.65 -28.11
CA SER A 99 19.74 6.61 -27.16
C SER A 99 18.73 7.55 -26.49
N ALA A 100 17.53 7.68 -27.05
CA ALA A 100 16.47 8.55 -26.52
C ALA A 100 15.58 7.85 -25.47
N VAL A 101 15.82 6.59 -25.18
CA VAL A 101 15.01 5.78 -24.27
C VAL A 101 15.88 4.97 -23.31
N SER A 102 15.28 4.54 -22.20
CA SER A 102 15.84 3.56 -21.27
C SER A 102 15.02 2.30 -21.32
N ASP A 103 15.67 1.13 -21.43
CA ASP A 103 14.99 -0.16 -21.35
C ASP A 103 14.43 -0.35 -19.94
N TRP A 104 13.18 -0.81 -19.88
CA TRP A 104 12.51 -1.01 -18.59
C TRP A 104 11.96 -2.44 -18.51
N LYS A 105 12.78 -3.34 -18.00
CA LYS A 105 12.54 -4.78 -18.09
C LYS A 105 11.37 -5.29 -17.24
N GLN A 106 11.22 -4.79 -16.02
CA GLN A 106 10.26 -5.36 -15.05
C GLN A 106 9.15 -4.39 -14.63
N SER A 107 9.14 -3.19 -15.13
CA SER A 107 8.14 -2.16 -14.77
C SER A 107 8.03 -1.89 -13.27
N LEU A 108 9.13 -2.05 -12.54
CA LEU A 108 9.20 -1.78 -11.13
C LEU A 108 9.33 -0.29 -10.87
N VAL A 109 8.55 0.17 -9.90
CA VAL A 109 8.54 1.57 -9.45
C VAL A 109 8.59 1.62 -7.93
N LEU A 110 9.01 2.76 -7.42
CA LEU A 110 9.03 3.04 -6.00
C LEU A 110 7.91 4.00 -5.62
N LYS A 111 7.43 3.83 -4.40
CA LYS A 111 6.55 4.77 -3.73
C LYS A 111 7.19 5.14 -2.40
N PHE A 112 7.28 6.41 -2.08
CA PHE A 112 7.76 6.85 -0.77
C PHE A 112 6.88 6.30 0.35
N THR A 113 7.50 5.77 1.39
CA THR A 113 6.79 5.41 2.61
C THR A 113 6.32 6.67 3.35
N GLU A 114 5.38 6.50 4.27
CA GLU A 114 4.92 7.61 5.12
C GLU A 114 6.07 8.20 5.96
N ARG A 115 5.99 9.50 6.22
CA ARG A 115 6.99 10.23 7.02
C ARG A 115 6.72 10.10 8.53
N SER A 116 6.53 8.86 8.99
CA SER A 116 6.24 8.56 10.39
C SER A 116 7.49 8.32 11.25
N GLY A 117 8.55 9.06 10.99
CA GLY A 117 9.82 8.98 11.70
C GLY A 117 11.01 8.77 10.76
N ARG A 118 10.77 8.61 9.49
CA ARG A 118 11.77 8.49 8.45
C ARG A 118 12.26 9.88 8.01
N ALA A 119 13.57 9.99 7.76
CA ALA A 119 14.17 11.18 7.17
C ALA A 119 13.85 11.27 5.66
N PRO A 120 13.96 12.46 5.04
CA PRO A 120 13.85 12.60 3.59
C PRO A 120 14.83 11.70 2.85
N VAL A 121 14.39 11.16 1.72
CA VAL A 121 15.24 10.38 0.83
C VAL A 121 16.21 11.31 0.09
N MET A 122 17.47 10.92 0.04
CA MET A 122 18.49 11.54 -0.79
C MET A 122 18.72 10.73 -2.07
N PHE A 123 18.79 11.43 -3.20
CA PHE A 123 19.18 10.87 -4.48
C PHE A 123 20.63 11.29 -4.75
N LEU A 124 21.51 10.30 -4.93
CA LEU A 124 22.97 10.51 -5.02
C LEU A 124 23.46 10.19 -6.43
N ASN A 125 24.63 10.69 -6.79
CA ASN A 125 25.18 10.50 -8.15
C ASN A 125 25.77 9.12 -8.41
N SER A 126 26.07 8.34 -7.40
CA SER A 126 26.67 7.03 -7.59
C SER A 126 26.25 6.02 -6.53
N ALA A 127 26.28 4.74 -6.89
CA ALA A 127 26.04 3.64 -5.96
C ALA A 127 27.04 3.62 -4.80
N GLU A 128 28.31 3.96 -5.08
CA GLU A 128 29.39 3.98 -4.08
C GLU A 128 29.10 5.01 -2.98
N GLN A 129 28.53 6.15 -3.33
CA GLN A 129 28.14 7.16 -2.35
C GLN A 129 26.99 6.69 -1.46
N VAL A 130 26.00 6.02 -2.04
CA VAL A 130 24.89 5.43 -1.27
C VAL A 130 25.43 4.37 -0.31
N GLU A 131 26.29 3.49 -0.78
CA GLU A 131 26.90 2.42 0.02
C GLU A 131 27.69 2.98 1.21
N ARG A 132 28.47 4.03 0.96
CA ARG A 132 29.23 4.72 2.02
C ARG A 132 28.31 5.28 3.10
N LEU A 133 27.23 5.96 2.73
CA LEU A 133 26.29 6.54 3.68
C LEU A 133 25.46 5.48 4.39
N LEU A 134 25.12 4.38 3.71
CA LEU A 134 24.40 3.26 4.31
C LEU A 134 25.20 2.61 5.44
N GLY A 135 26.52 2.57 5.31
CA GLY A 135 27.43 2.06 6.33
C GLY A 135 27.80 3.05 7.43
N ASP A 136 27.38 4.31 7.31
CA ASP A 136 27.74 5.38 8.24
C ASP A 136 26.58 6.35 8.43
N THR A 137 25.72 6.06 9.42
CA THR A 137 24.51 6.85 9.68
C THR A 137 24.80 8.29 10.09
N ARG A 138 25.94 8.54 10.75
CA ARG A 138 26.33 9.89 11.12
C ARG A 138 26.69 10.71 9.88
N ALA A 139 27.46 10.14 8.98
CA ALA A 139 27.78 10.77 7.70
C ALA A 139 26.52 11.03 6.87
N ALA A 140 25.56 10.12 6.89
CA ALA A 140 24.27 10.29 6.23
C ALA A 140 23.49 11.48 6.80
N ARG A 141 23.43 11.63 8.11
CA ARG A 141 22.76 12.77 8.77
C ARG A 141 23.45 14.09 8.43
N ASP A 142 24.77 14.13 8.48
CA ASP A 142 25.55 15.33 8.16
C ASP A 142 25.33 15.73 6.69
N THR A 143 25.37 14.76 5.77
CA THR A 143 25.11 14.99 4.34
C THR A 143 23.71 15.51 4.10
N LEU A 144 22.70 14.93 4.73
CA LEU A 144 21.31 15.38 4.62
C LEU A 144 21.15 16.81 5.14
N THR A 145 21.70 17.11 6.31
CA THR A 145 21.65 18.46 6.89
C THR A 145 22.29 19.48 5.96
N GLN A 146 23.43 19.16 5.39
CA GLN A 146 24.09 20.04 4.42
C GLN A 146 23.26 20.23 3.16
N ALA A 147 22.67 19.16 2.62
CA ALA A 147 21.85 19.23 1.41
C ALA A 147 20.59 20.05 1.59
N VAL A 148 19.97 20.00 2.79
CA VAL A 148 18.72 20.69 3.10
C VAL A 148 18.98 22.14 3.53
N ASP A 149 19.90 22.37 4.48
CA ASP A 149 20.08 23.67 5.15
C ASP A 149 21.03 24.60 4.41
N HIS A 150 22.03 24.04 3.72
CA HIS A 150 23.08 24.79 3.05
C HIS A 150 22.98 24.83 1.52
N LYS A 151 21.85 24.46 0.96
CA LYS A 151 21.49 24.53 -0.47
C LYS A 151 22.44 23.80 -1.41
N GLY A 152 22.88 22.63 -1.03
CA GLY A 152 23.49 21.70 -1.95
C GLY A 152 24.74 21.03 -1.41
N ASP A 153 24.84 19.77 -1.78
CA ASP A 153 26.02 18.95 -1.68
C ASP A 153 26.30 18.43 -3.10
N PRO A 154 27.54 18.48 -3.60
CA PRO A 154 27.83 18.06 -4.97
C PRO A 154 27.54 16.57 -5.24
N GLN A 155 27.41 15.76 -4.21
CA GLN A 155 27.09 14.33 -4.32
C GLN A 155 25.58 14.06 -4.30
N VAL A 156 24.79 15.00 -3.81
CA VAL A 156 23.32 14.90 -3.70
C VAL A 156 22.68 15.56 -4.90
N VAL A 157 22.06 14.75 -5.75
CA VAL A 157 21.36 15.22 -6.95
C VAL A 157 20.04 15.89 -6.60
N ALA A 158 19.32 15.31 -5.64
CA ALA A 158 18.02 15.80 -5.18
C ALA A 158 17.69 15.22 -3.81
N VAL A 159 16.74 15.85 -3.14
CA VAL A 159 16.21 15.41 -1.84
C VAL A 159 14.69 15.42 -1.89
N GLU A 160 14.06 14.42 -1.31
CA GLU A 160 12.61 14.41 -1.05
C GLU A 160 12.24 15.66 -0.24
N PRO A 161 11.07 16.28 -0.46
CA PRO A 161 10.65 17.45 0.32
C PRO A 161 10.81 17.23 1.83
N ASN A 162 11.51 18.17 2.50
CA ASN A 162 11.89 18.00 3.90
C ASN A 162 10.81 18.45 4.87
N ASP A 163 10.14 19.56 4.60
CA ASP A 163 9.19 20.22 5.51
C ASP A 163 7.71 19.84 5.26
N ARG A 164 7.47 19.07 4.25
CA ARG A 164 6.14 18.59 3.82
C ARG A 164 6.30 17.23 3.19
N ALA A 165 5.26 16.40 3.26
CA ALA A 165 5.26 15.10 2.59
C ALA A 165 4.43 15.14 1.30
N ILE A 166 4.87 14.41 0.30
CA ILE A 166 4.07 14.12 -0.88
C ILE A 166 2.91 13.23 -0.43
N PRO A 167 1.65 13.62 -0.68
CA PRO A 167 0.51 12.81 -0.27
C PRO A 167 0.54 11.41 -0.87
N GLN A 168 0.15 10.40 -0.08
CA GLN A 168 0.20 8.99 -0.50
C GLN A 168 -0.67 8.67 -1.72
N ASP A 169 -1.69 9.45 -1.99
CA ASP A 169 -2.59 9.30 -3.13
C ASP A 169 -2.15 10.12 -4.37
N GLN A 170 -1.07 10.88 -4.27
CA GLN A 170 -0.53 11.64 -5.40
C GLN A 170 0.30 10.72 -6.31
N PHE A 171 0.04 10.80 -7.62
CA PHE A 171 0.82 10.05 -8.59
C PHE A 171 2.16 10.73 -8.89
N TYR A 172 3.21 9.95 -8.90
CA TYR A 172 4.54 10.27 -9.43
C TYR A 172 5.18 8.98 -9.91
N LEU A 173 6.21 9.08 -10.75
CA LEU A 173 6.89 7.92 -11.31
C LEU A 173 8.34 7.85 -10.82
N LEU A 174 8.67 6.77 -10.14
CA LEU A 174 10.02 6.47 -9.65
C LEU A 174 10.47 5.10 -10.18
N PRO A 175 10.80 4.98 -11.46
CA PRO A 175 11.19 3.71 -12.03
C PRO A 175 12.56 3.25 -11.53
N ILE A 176 12.70 1.94 -11.35
CA ILE A 176 13.94 1.27 -10.97
C ILE A 176 14.58 0.71 -12.25
N PHE A 177 15.82 1.10 -12.52
CA PHE A 177 16.58 0.62 -13.68
C PHE A 177 17.57 -0.48 -13.32
N ASP A 178 18.15 -0.41 -12.14
CA ASP A 178 19.13 -1.39 -11.65
C ASP A 178 19.09 -1.47 -10.14
N SER A 179 19.54 -2.58 -9.60
CA SER A 179 19.67 -2.79 -8.15
C SER A 179 20.95 -3.56 -7.82
N LYS A 180 21.55 -3.22 -6.68
CA LYS A 180 22.72 -3.92 -6.13
C LYS A 180 22.44 -4.24 -4.67
N GLU A 181 22.74 -5.47 -4.27
CA GLU A 181 22.67 -5.86 -2.88
C GLU A 181 23.81 -5.22 -2.08
N SER A 182 23.51 -4.74 -0.90
CA SER A 182 24.47 -4.19 0.04
C SER A 182 24.03 -4.47 1.48
N PHE A 183 24.78 -3.96 2.44
CA PHE A 183 24.50 -4.15 3.86
C PHE A 183 24.65 -2.83 4.60
N ASP A 184 23.82 -2.64 5.62
CA ASP A 184 23.96 -1.49 6.52
C ASP A 184 25.11 -1.71 7.52
N ALA A 185 25.33 -0.74 8.43
CA ALA A 185 26.38 -0.80 9.45
C ALA A 185 26.23 -1.98 10.41
N ASP A 186 25.00 -2.50 10.58
CA ASP A 186 24.69 -3.64 11.44
C ASP A 186 24.72 -4.97 10.67
N GLY A 187 25.10 -4.97 9.40
CA GLY A 187 25.15 -6.15 8.55
C GLY A 187 23.81 -6.61 8.00
N GLN A 188 22.75 -5.81 8.14
CA GLN A 188 21.44 -6.13 7.59
C GLN A 188 21.37 -5.85 6.09
N PRO A 189 20.71 -6.73 5.30
CA PRO A 189 20.60 -6.53 3.86
C PRO A 189 19.85 -5.26 3.49
N ALA A 190 20.34 -4.58 2.46
CA ALA A 190 19.69 -3.44 1.83
C ALA A 190 19.93 -3.46 0.33
N GLN A 191 19.13 -2.72 -0.42
CA GLN A 191 19.26 -2.60 -1.86
C GLN A 191 19.69 -1.18 -2.23
N LEU A 192 20.74 -1.08 -3.04
CA LEU A 192 21.09 0.15 -3.75
C LEU A 192 20.31 0.16 -5.05
N LEU A 193 19.65 1.25 -5.36
CA LEU A 193 18.70 1.35 -6.47
C LEU A 193 19.09 2.49 -7.40
N GLU A 194 19.28 2.16 -8.68
CA GLU A 194 19.36 3.17 -9.75
C GLU A 194 17.96 3.54 -10.20
N VAL A 195 17.64 4.81 -10.15
CA VAL A 195 16.28 5.31 -10.33
C VAL A 195 16.24 6.58 -11.18
N ALA A 196 15.07 6.86 -11.72
CA ALA A 196 14.65 8.20 -12.10
C ALA A 196 13.54 8.65 -11.16
N SER A 197 13.25 9.93 -11.13
CA SER A 197 12.13 10.49 -10.36
C SER A 197 11.46 11.56 -11.19
N ILE A 198 10.15 11.41 -11.37
CA ILE A 198 9.37 12.28 -12.23
C ILE A 198 8.03 12.61 -11.60
N ASP A 199 7.76 13.90 -11.52
CA ASP A 199 6.42 14.39 -11.25
C ASP A 199 5.77 14.82 -12.57
N PRO A 200 4.69 14.16 -13.00
CA PRO A 200 4.01 14.50 -14.25
C PRO A 200 3.38 15.90 -14.24
N GLY A 201 3.10 16.47 -13.07
CA GLY A 201 2.53 17.81 -12.95
C GLY A 201 3.45 18.95 -13.37
N GLY A 202 4.76 18.69 -13.53
CA GLY A 202 5.77 19.67 -13.96
C GLY A 202 6.08 19.65 -15.44
N SER A 203 5.53 18.73 -16.22
CA SER A 203 5.76 18.55 -17.65
C SER A 203 4.48 18.83 -18.44
N ALA A 204 4.60 19.47 -19.62
CA ALA A 204 3.47 19.68 -20.54
C ALA A 204 2.79 18.39 -21.02
N ALA A 205 3.30 17.26 -20.60
CA ALA A 205 2.86 15.93 -21.00
C ALA A 205 2.70 15.00 -19.79
N ALA A 206 2.06 15.52 -18.78
CA ALA A 206 1.64 14.73 -17.63
C ALA A 206 0.79 13.53 -18.09
N PRO A 207 1.00 12.34 -17.50
CA PRO A 207 0.05 11.24 -17.67
C PRO A 207 -1.34 11.73 -17.31
N GLN A 208 -2.30 11.55 -18.22
CA GLN A 208 -3.68 11.90 -17.94
C GLN A 208 -4.30 10.77 -17.13
N ALA A 209 -4.62 11.02 -15.87
CA ALA A 209 -5.45 10.11 -15.10
C ALA A 209 -6.85 10.06 -15.73
N PRO A 210 -7.39 8.86 -16.04
CA PRO A 210 -8.77 8.74 -16.54
C PRO A 210 -9.72 9.36 -15.51
N GLY A 211 -10.49 10.36 -15.90
CA GLY A 211 -11.48 11.02 -15.04
C GLY A 211 -11.05 12.36 -14.42
N GLN A 212 -9.84 12.85 -14.69
CA GLN A 212 -9.43 14.19 -14.24
C GLN A 212 -9.89 15.33 -15.15
N ALA A 213 -10.71 15.09 -16.16
CA ALA A 213 -11.39 16.15 -16.87
C ALA A 213 -12.46 16.77 -15.94
N GLY A 214 -12.06 17.76 -15.14
CA GLY A 214 -13.00 18.69 -14.49
C GLY A 214 -13.46 18.35 -13.08
N GLN A 215 -12.92 17.34 -12.44
CA GLN A 215 -13.06 17.22 -10.99
C GLN A 215 -11.65 17.29 -10.39
N GLY A 216 -11.32 18.42 -9.85
CA GLY A 216 -10.32 18.48 -8.79
C GLY A 216 -10.67 17.34 -7.87
N GLY A 217 -9.71 16.42 -7.66
CA GLY A 217 -9.93 15.24 -6.85
C GLY A 217 -10.68 15.63 -5.60
N ALA A 218 -11.45 14.73 -5.04
CA ALA A 218 -12.30 14.93 -3.88
C ALA A 218 -11.58 15.38 -2.59
N SER A 219 -10.47 16.05 -2.69
CA SER A 219 -10.01 17.04 -1.74
C SER A 219 -10.88 18.26 -1.95
N GLY A 220 -12.01 18.31 -1.30
CA GLY A 220 -12.68 19.57 -1.05
C GLY A 220 -11.59 20.56 -0.62
N ALA A 221 -11.74 21.82 -1.05
CA ALA A 221 -10.78 22.89 -0.82
C ALA A 221 -10.01 22.61 0.48
N ALA A 222 -8.71 22.34 0.37
CA ALA A 222 -7.90 21.95 1.50
C ALA A 222 -8.12 22.97 2.59
N SER A 223 -8.76 22.57 3.68
CA SER A 223 -8.94 23.43 4.86
C SER A 223 -7.55 23.90 5.28
N ASP A 224 -7.39 25.19 5.54
CA ASP A 224 -6.14 25.72 6.07
C ASP A 224 -5.86 25.27 7.50
N THR A 225 -6.80 24.57 8.11
CA THR A 225 -6.72 24.10 9.49
C THR A 225 -6.56 22.60 9.55
N PHE A 226 -5.55 22.14 10.27
CA PHE A 226 -5.37 20.72 10.58
C PHE A 226 -6.42 20.30 11.62
N ARG A 227 -7.33 19.41 11.20
CA ARG A 227 -8.38 18.83 12.05
C ARG A 227 -8.18 17.34 12.16
N THR A 228 -8.52 16.80 13.34
CA THR A 228 -8.50 15.35 13.59
C THR A 228 -9.90 14.84 13.91
N GLY A 229 -10.30 13.79 13.25
CA GLY A 229 -11.47 12.98 13.56
C GLY A 229 -11.04 11.68 14.24
N ILE A 230 -11.60 11.40 15.39
CA ILE A 230 -11.39 10.17 16.16
C ILE A 230 -12.72 9.45 16.29
N VAL A 231 -12.84 8.27 15.71
CA VAL A 231 -14.04 7.45 15.81
C VAL A 231 -13.75 6.23 16.66
N LEU A 232 -14.48 6.11 17.76
CA LEU A 232 -14.45 4.89 18.55
C LEU A 232 -15.43 3.89 17.97
N VAL A 233 -14.96 2.69 17.71
CA VAL A 233 -15.76 1.56 17.24
C VAL A 233 -15.82 0.58 18.40
N VAL A 234 -16.95 0.58 19.11
CA VAL A 234 -17.09 -0.06 20.40
C VAL A 234 -17.99 -1.28 20.30
N ASP A 235 -17.50 -2.39 20.79
CA ASP A 235 -18.28 -3.57 21.06
C ASP A 235 -19.38 -3.22 22.10
N THR A 236 -20.63 -3.37 21.71
CA THR A 236 -21.78 -3.11 22.58
C THR A 236 -22.50 -4.41 22.97
N SER A 237 -21.77 -5.54 23.00
CA SER A 237 -22.27 -6.80 23.54
C SER A 237 -22.42 -6.74 25.07
N VAL A 238 -22.97 -7.81 25.63
CA VAL A 238 -23.42 -7.88 27.04
C VAL A 238 -22.36 -7.44 28.05
N SER A 239 -21.10 -7.74 27.83
CA SER A 239 -19.99 -7.51 28.77
C SER A 239 -19.48 -6.05 28.78
N MET A 240 -19.95 -5.19 27.89
CA MET A 240 -19.24 -3.96 27.53
C MET A 240 -19.70 -2.70 28.25
N GLN A 241 -20.76 -2.73 29.04
CA GLN A 241 -21.32 -1.51 29.64
C GLN A 241 -20.29 -0.67 30.44
N PRO A 242 -19.43 -1.27 31.28
CA PRO A 242 -18.43 -0.48 32.02
C PRO A 242 -17.48 0.31 31.11
N TYR A 243 -17.12 -0.26 29.96
CA TYR A 243 -16.24 0.38 28.98
C TYR A 243 -16.96 1.49 28.21
N ILE A 244 -18.22 1.27 27.86
CA ILE A 244 -19.08 2.30 27.24
C ILE A 244 -19.18 3.53 28.15
N ASP A 245 -19.45 3.31 29.43
CA ASP A 245 -19.52 4.40 30.43
C ASP A 245 -18.18 5.11 30.56
N ARG A 246 -17.07 4.37 30.56
CA ARG A 246 -15.73 4.93 30.67
C ARG A 246 -15.34 5.76 29.43
N VAL A 247 -15.71 5.32 28.24
CA VAL A 247 -15.53 6.08 27.00
C VAL A 247 -16.17 7.46 27.11
N ARG A 248 -17.42 7.53 27.58
CA ARG A 248 -18.14 8.80 27.74
C ARG A 248 -17.42 9.75 28.69
N GLU A 249 -16.96 9.24 29.85
CA GLU A 249 -16.23 10.03 30.83
C GLU A 249 -14.92 10.59 30.26
N VAL A 250 -14.15 9.74 29.56
CA VAL A 250 -12.86 10.15 28.98
C VAL A 250 -13.07 11.18 27.88
N ILE A 251 -14.02 10.99 26.99
CA ILE A 251 -14.32 11.92 25.90
C ILE A 251 -14.79 13.26 26.46
N ASP A 252 -15.66 13.25 27.47
CA ASP A 252 -16.10 14.49 28.13
C ASP A 252 -14.91 15.27 28.72
N GLY A 253 -13.99 14.58 29.38
CA GLY A 253 -12.77 15.20 29.91
C GLY A 253 -11.84 15.76 28.81
N LEU A 254 -11.67 15.03 27.71
CA LEU A 254 -10.88 15.49 26.56
C LEU A 254 -11.52 16.72 25.90
N GLN A 255 -12.83 16.73 25.73
CA GLN A 255 -13.54 17.87 25.14
C GLN A 255 -13.42 19.13 25.99
N ARG A 256 -13.45 18.98 27.31
CA ARG A 256 -13.20 20.12 28.21
C ARG A 256 -11.79 20.67 28.04
N GLN A 257 -10.77 19.82 28.02
CA GLN A 257 -9.37 20.24 27.83
C GLN A 257 -9.17 20.91 26.47
N ILE A 258 -9.74 20.35 25.43
CA ILE A 258 -9.68 20.89 24.08
C ILE A 258 -10.41 22.26 24.01
N GLY A 259 -11.55 22.37 24.67
CA GLY A 259 -12.32 23.62 24.75
C GLY A 259 -11.59 24.73 25.48
N GLU A 260 -10.88 24.42 26.55
CA GLU A 260 -10.05 25.37 27.29
C GLU A 260 -8.92 25.96 26.44
N ARG A 261 -8.44 25.20 25.43
CA ARG A 261 -7.45 25.67 24.47
C ARG A 261 -8.04 26.41 23.26
N GLY A 262 -9.37 26.45 23.13
CA GLY A 262 -10.04 27.02 21.96
C GLY A 262 -10.00 26.15 20.71
N ASP A 263 -9.80 24.84 20.83
CA ASP A 263 -9.58 23.91 19.71
C ASP A 263 -10.77 22.97 19.46
N LEU A 264 -11.96 23.25 20.01
CA LEU A 264 -13.14 22.38 19.84
C LEU A 264 -13.53 22.16 18.37
N ASP A 265 -13.29 23.14 17.52
CA ASP A 265 -13.52 23.02 16.08
C ASP A 265 -12.46 22.16 15.34
N LYS A 266 -11.37 21.81 16.01
CA LYS A 266 -10.23 21.10 15.42
C LYS A 266 -10.19 19.61 15.75
N VAL A 267 -10.96 19.15 16.73
CA VAL A 267 -11.03 17.73 17.12
C VAL A 267 -12.48 17.31 17.23
N SER A 268 -12.88 16.33 16.44
CA SER A 268 -14.23 15.76 16.49
C SER A 268 -14.17 14.30 16.90
N PHE A 269 -15.16 13.88 17.67
CA PHE A 269 -15.33 12.49 18.09
C PHE A 269 -16.58 11.88 17.46
N GLY A 270 -16.44 10.67 16.96
CA GLY A 270 -17.55 9.85 16.50
C GLY A 270 -17.62 8.54 17.27
N LEU A 271 -18.74 7.89 17.21
CA LEU A 271 -18.99 6.62 17.89
C LEU A 271 -19.79 5.67 17.01
N VAL A 272 -19.29 4.47 16.83
CA VAL A 272 -19.95 3.36 16.17
C VAL A 272 -20.05 2.20 17.15
N GLY A 273 -21.23 1.60 17.26
CA GLY A 273 -21.43 0.37 18.02
C GLY A 273 -21.52 -0.83 17.08
N PHE A 274 -21.06 -2.00 17.54
CA PHE A 274 -21.26 -3.24 16.82
C PHE A 274 -21.62 -4.37 17.77
N ARG A 275 -22.33 -5.35 17.25
CA ARG A 275 -22.80 -6.56 17.94
C ARG A 275 -22.56 -7.76 17.04
N ASN A 276 -23.60 -8.49 16.73
CA ASN A 276 -23.52 -9.70 15.93
C ASN A 276 -24.69 -9.80 14.93
N ASN A 277 -24.80 -10.93 14.26
CA ASN A 277 -25.79 -11.18 13.24
C ASN A 277 -27.22 -11.08 13.80
N THR A 278 -28.01 -10.18 13.23
CA THR A 278 -29.40 -9.93 13.66
C THR A 278 -30.42 -10.89 13.07
N ASP A 279 -30.09 -11.57 11.99
CA ASP A 279 -30.95 -12.62 11.42
C ASP A 279 -30.96 -13.85 12.30
N LYS A 280 -29.79 -14.24 12.83
CA LYS A 280 -29.67 -15.32 13.80
C LYS A 280 -30.22 -14.92 15.17
N THR A 281 -29.99 -13.68 15.59
CA THR A 281 -30.39 -13.19 16.93
C THR A 281 -31.07 -11.82 16.78
N PRO A 282 -32.38 -11.80 16.45
CA PRO A 282 -33.10 -10.54 16.15
C PRO A 282 -33.11 -9.52 17.29
N GLY A 283 -33.06 -9.97 18.55
CA GLY A 283 -33.06 -9.10 19.72
C GLY A 283 -31.81 -8.20 19.87
N LEU A 284 -30.79 -8.41 19.05
CA LEU A 284 -29.57 -7.58 19.06
C LEU A 284 -29.77 -6.17 18.50
N GLU A 285 -30.83 -5.91 17.79
CA GLU A 285 -31.21 -4.64 17.17
C GLU A 285 -30.36 -4.24 15.95
N TYR A 286 -29.03 -4.37 16.02
CA TYR A 286 -28.14 -4.04 14.91
C TYR A 286 -26.90 -4.93 14.89
N VAL A 287 -26.29 -5.07 13.72
CA VAL A 287 -24.93 -5.61 13.53
C VAL A 287 -23.92 -4.52 13.81
N SER A 288 -24.08 -3.36 13.16
CA SER A 288 -23.32 -2.16 13.41
C SER A 288 -24.22 -0.93 13.24
N LYS A 289 -23.92 0.14 13.96
CA LYS A 289 -24.70 1.38 13.93
C LYS A 289 -23.84 2.58 14.23
N THR A 290 -23.99 3.64 13.46
CA THR A 290 -23.42 4.93 13.78
C THR A 290 -24.25 5.56 14.91
N LEU A 291 -23.62 5.72 16.05
CA LEU A 291 -24.25 6.27 17.26
C LEU A 291 -24.02 7.76 17.39
N VAL A 292 -22.81 8.24 17.08
CA VAL A 292 -22.47 9.65 16.99
C VAL A 292 -21.67 9.87 15.70
N PRO A 293 -22.20 10.58 14.71
CA PRO A 293 -21.46 10.87 13.49
C PRO A 293 -20.37 11.93 13.73
N LEU A 294 -19.31 11.87 12.94
CA LEU A 294 -18.30 12.95 12.91
C LEU A 294 -18.91 14.21 12.32
N GLN A 295 -18.74 15.32 13.00
CA GLN A 295 -19.16 16.63 12.50
C GLN A 295 -18.15 17.70 12.88
N PRO A 296 -17.71 18.57 11.92
CA PRO A 296 -16.91 19.73 12.23
C PRO A 296 -17.67 20.72 13.14
N GLY A 297 -16.95 21.47 13.95
CA GLY A 297 -17.55 22.39 14.91
C GLY A 297 -18.14 21.69 16.12
N ASN A 298 -17.53 20.63 16.53
CA ASN A 298 -17.88 19.67 17.55
C ASN A 298 -18.69 20.28 18.71
N ASP A 299 -19.97 19.96 18.73
CA ASP A 299 -20.84 20.27 19.86
C ASP A 299 -20.69 19.17 20.91
N ALA A 300 -19.92 19.49 21.97
CA ALA A 300 -19.71 18.59 23.11
C ALA A 300 -21.04 18.17 23.76
N GLN A 301 -22.03 19.07 23.80
CA GLN A 301 -23.36 18.76 24.29
C GLN A 301 -24.07 17.73 23.42
N ARG A 302 -23.96 17.85 22.10
CA ARG A 302 -24.53 16.89 21.16
C ARG A 302 -23.90 15.51 21.32
N PHE A 303 -22.57 15.45 21.46
CA PHE A 303 -21.89 14.17 21.73
C PHE A 303 -22.40 13.54 23.02
N ALA A 304 -22.49 14.34 24.10
CA ALA A 304 -22.99 13.89 25.39
C ALA A 304 -24.43 13.36 25.31
N GLU A 305 -25.31 14.07 24.60
CA GLU A 305 -26.72 13.65 24.40
C GLU A 305 -26.83 12.33 23.62
N LEU A 306 -26.15 12.24 22.47
CA LEU A 306 -26.17 11.04 21.63
C LEU A 306 -25.49 9.85 22.32
N SER A 307 -24.35 10.04 22.95
CA SER A 307 -23.62 8.97 23.62
C SER A 307 -24.33 8.51 24.91
N SER A 308 -25.13 9.33 25.54
CA SER A 308 -25.90 8.97 26.73
C SER A 308 -26.91 7.84 26.47
N GLN A 309 -27.32 7.67 25.21
CA GLN A 309 -28.26 6.64 24.77
C GLN A 309 -27.60 5.31 24.41
N VAL A 310 -26.26 5.27 24.38
CA VAL A 310 -25.52 4.08 24.03
C VAL A 310 -25.53 3.10 25.21
N ARG A 311 -25.96 1.87 24.94
CA ARG A 311 -26.05 0.80 25.94
C ARG A 311 -25.52 -0.51 25.38
N ALA A 312 -24.84 -1.28 26.25
CA ALA A 312 -24.62 -2.69 25.95
C ALA A 312 -25.96 -3.41 25.83
N THR A 313 -26.03 -4.37 24.91
CA THR A 313 -27.22 -5.23 24.83
C THR A 313 -27.28 -6.15 26.05
N ASP A 314 -28.49 -6.54 26.48
CA ASP A 314 -28.73 -7.60 27.44
C ASP A 314 -29.01 -8.94 26.77
N VAL A 315 -29.02 -8.99 25.45
CA VAL A 315 -29.23 -10.17 24.64
C VAL A 315 -27.90 -10.79 24.21
N SER A 316 -27.70 -12.07 24.53
CA SER A 316 -26.52 -12.82 24.10
C SER A 316 -26.63 -13.30 22.66
N SER A 317 -25.56 -13.13 21.90
CA SER A 317 -25.45 -13.72 20.55
C SER A 317 -25.08 -15.20 20.58
N HIS A 318 -24.76 -15.75 21.75
CA HIS A 318 -24.19 -17.11 21.96
C HIS A 318 -22.89 -17.35 21.18
N SER A 319 -22.21 -16.29 20.74
CA SER A 319 -20.88 -16.29 20.13
C SER A 319 -19.97 -15.39 20.94
N PHE A 320 -18.75 -15.83 21.23
CA PHE A 320 -17.79 -14.94 21.90
C PHE A 320 -17.26 -13.88 20.93
N ASN A 321 -16.95 -14.27 19.69
CA ASN A 321 -16.55 -13.33 18.65
C ASN A 321 -17.74 -12.47 18.22
N GLU A 322 -17.48 -11.20 18.02
CA GLU A 322 -18.46 -10.23 17.55
C GLU A 322 -18.06 -9.68 16.16
N ASP A 323 -18.96 -8.97 15.50
CA ASP A 323 -18.72 -8.48 14.14
C ASP A 323 -17.98 -7.13 14.15
N ALA A 324 -16.75 -7.13 14.65
CA ALA A 324 -15.90 -5.95 14.75
C ALA A 324 -15.59 -5.35 13.37
N PHE A 325 -15.44 -6.17 12.34
CA PHE A 325 -15.16 -5.67 10.99
C PHE A 325 -16.35 -4.92 10.40
N ALA A 326 -17.56 -5.35 10.69
CA ALA A 326 -18.76 -4.57 10.33
C ALA A 326 -18.74 -3.19 11.00
N GLY A 327 -18.37 -3.12 12.27
CA GLY A 327 -18.23 -1.86 13.00
C GLY A 327 -17.16 -0.95 12.39
N ILE A 328 -15.98 -1.49 12.12
CA ILE A 328 -14.89 -0.71 11.51
C ILE A 328 -15.27 -0.21 10.12
N MET A 329 -15.86 -1.06 9.29
CA MET A 329 -16.27 -0.66 7.93
C MET A 329 -17.41 0.36 7.95
N GLN A 330 -18.30 0.29 8.93
CA GLN A 330 -19.29 1.34 9.17
C GLN A 330 -18.62 2.70 9.39
N ALA A 331 -17.59 2.75 10.24
CA ALA A 331 -16.83 3.97 10.52
C ALA A 331 -16.06 4.46 9.29
N VAL A 332 -15.38 3.56 8.58
CA VAL A 332 -14.57 3.90 7.40
C VAL A 332 -15.44 4.42 6.25
N ASP A 333 -16.56 3.77 5.98
CA ASP A 333 -17.39 4.05 4.80
C ASP A 333 -18.42 5.14 5.03
N GLU A 334 -19.02 5.22 6.22
CA GLU A 334 -20.19 6.09 6.48
C GLU A 334 -19.85 7.41 7.19
N MET A 335 -18.71 7.51 7.87
CA MET A 335 -18.27 8.79 8.44
C MET A 335 -17.78 9.72 7.34
N ASP A 336 -18.10 11.00 7.46
CA ASP A 336 -17.51 12.03 6.59
C ASP A 336 -16.12 12.42 7.10
N TRP A 337 -15.10 11.84 6.52
CA TRP A 337 -13.71 12.10 6.86
C TRP A 337 -13.13 13.32 6.14
N SER A 338 -13.82 13.89 5.18
CA SER A 338 -13.28 14.94 4.31
C SER A 338 -12.79 16.19 5.03
N PRO A 339 -13.37 16.64 6.16
CA PRO A 339 -12.85 17.81 6.89
C PRO A 339 -11.55 17.53 7.66
N TYR A 340 -11.16 16.28 7.81
CA TYR A 340 -10.10 15.86 8.73
C TYR A 340 -8.85 15.39 7.99
N ALA A 341 -7.71 15.95 8.35
CA ALA A 341 -6.40 15.45 7.92
C ALA A 341 -5.88 14.36 8.86
N GLY A 342 -6.16 14.48 10.16
CA GLY A 342 -5.93 13.41 11.13
C GLY A 342 -7.15 12.49 11.18
N ARG A 343 -6.96 11.19 10.95
CA ARG A 343 -8.07 10.23 10.83
C ARG A 343 -7.75 8.95 11.59
N VAL A 344 -8.47 8.72 12.67
CA VAL A 344 -8.18 7.64 13.62
C VAL A 344 -9.45 6.87 13.95
N VAL A 345 -9.35 5.55 13.91
CA VAL A 345 -10.35 4.62 14.43
C VAL A 345 -9.77 3.89 15.61
N LEU A 346 -10.48 3.90 16.75
CA LEU A 346 -10.15 3.14 17.94
C LEU A 346 -11.15 2.00 18.09
N LEU A 347 -10.75 0.77 17.75
CA LEU A 347 -11.55 -0.42 18.03
C LEU A 347 -11.44 -0.77 19.50
N VAL A 348 -12.57 -0.98 20.16
CA VAL A 348 -12.67 -1.37 21.57
C VAL A 348 -13.49 -2.64 21.68
N THR A 349 -12.86 -3.73 22.10
CA THR A 349 -13.54 -5.02 22.22
C THR A 349 -12.81 -5.95 23.17
N ASP A 350 -13.55 -6.90 23.76
CA ASP A 350 -13.02 -7.98 24.59
C ASP A 350 -12.86 -9.31 23.84
N ALA A 351 -13.17 -9.32 22.53
CA ALA A 351 -13.24 -10.53 21.74
C ALA A 351 -12.66 -10.34 20.34
N GLY A 352 -12.30 -11.44 19.69
CA GLY A 352 -11.95 -11.45 18.27
C GLY A 352 -13.14 -11.14 17.38
N ALA A 353 -12.87 -10.78 16.13
CA ALA A 353 -13.87 -10.55 15.11
C ALA A 353 -14.29 -11.86 14.45
N LEU A 354 -15.51 -11.88 13.91
CA LEU A 354 -15.95 -12.95 13.02
C LEU A 354 -15.01 -13.04 11.82
N ARG A 355 -14.51 -14.23 11.54
CA ARG A 355 -13.59 -14.48 10.43
C ARG A 355 -14.28 -14.32 9.08
N LYS A 356 -13.49 -14.03 8.06
CA LYS A 356 -13.89 -14.31 6.69
C LYS A 356 -14.38 -15.74 6.57
N ASN A 357 -15.43 -15.97 5.83
CA ASN A 357 -16.14 -17.26 5.68
C ASN A 357 -16.95 -17.72 6.89
N ASP A 358 -16.98 -17.01 8.00
CA ASP A 358 -18.01 -17.21 8.99
C ASP A 358 -19.34 -16.71 8.40
N PRO A 359 -20.35 -17.57 8.28
CA PRO A 359 -21.63 -17.17 7.65
C PRO A 359 -22.34 -16.05 8.40
N LEU A 360 -21.98 -15.80 9.67
CA LEU A 360 -22.53 -14.71 10.46
C LEU A 360 -21.84 -13.37 10.21
N GLY A 361 -20.66 -13.35 9.61
CA GLY A 361 -19.91 -12.14 9.32
C GLY A 361 -20.52 -11.34 8.19
N ARG A 362 -20.88 -10.08 8.45
CA ARG A 362 -21.54 -9.22 7.48
C ARG A 362 -20.66 -8.84 6.30
N THR A 363 -19.39 -8.53 6.57
CA THR A 363 -18.47 -7.99 5.55
C THR A 363 -17.82 -9.07 4.69
N GLN A 364 -17.66 -10.27 5.23
CA GLN A 364 -16.87 -11.34 4.59
C GLN A 364 -15.44 -10.93 4.23
N MET A 365 -14.90 -9.93 4.95
CA MET A 365 -13.55 -9.41 4.77
C MET A 365 -12.60 -10.03 5.79
N ASN A 366 -11.33 -10.19 5.40
CA ASN A 366 -10.26 -10.50 6.33
C ASN A 366 -9.57 -9.22 6.85
N GLU A 367 -8.62 -9.40 7.77
CA GLU A 367 -7.88 -8.30 8.41
C GLU A 367 -7.17 -7.40 7.40
N ALA A 368 -6.53 -7.99 6.39
CA ALA A 368 -5.81 -7.25 5.37
C ALA A 368 -6.73 -6.39 4.50
N GLU A 369 -7.91 -6.91 4.16
CA GLU A 369 -8.90 -6.17 3.38
C GLU A 369 -9.44 -4.96 4.15
N VAL A 370 -9.75 -5.14 5.43
CA VAL A 370 -10.22 -4.04 6.29
C VAL A 370 -9.13 -2.99 6.45
N ARG A 371 -7.89 -3.41 6.72
CA ARG A 371 -6.74 -2.51 6.81
C ARG A 371 -6.55 -1.69 5.54
N GLN A 372 -6.57 -2.33 4.37
CA GLN A 372 -6.40 -1.64 3.08
C GLN A 372 -7.53 -0.66 2.79
N ALA A 373 -8.76 -1.03 3.11
CA ALA A 373 -9.91 -0.13 2.95
C ALA A 373 -9.76 1.14 3.81
N ALA A 374 -9.29 1.01 5.03
CA ALA A 374 -9.01 2.14 5.91
C ALA A 374 -7.85 2.99 5.39
N LEU A 375 -6.75 2.36 4.98
CA LEU A 375 -5.56 3.06 4.48
C LEU A 375 -5.86 3.92 3.24
N ARG A 376 -6.74 3.45 2.35
CA ARG A 376 -7.14 4.24 1.18
C ARG A 376 -7.86 5.53 1.53
N LYS A 377 -8.51 5.58 2.67
CA LYS A 377 -9.12 6.81 3.22
C LYS A 377 -8.19 7.55 4.20
N GLY A 378 -6.94 7.13 4.31
CA GLY A 378 -5.98 7.73 5.23
C GLY A 378 -6.30 7.51 6.70
N VAL A 379 -7.10 6.48 7.02
CA VAL A 379 -7.54 6.17 8.38
C VAL A 379 -6.58 5.15 9.01
N LYS A 380 -6.09 5.45 10.19
CA LYS A 380 -5.30 4.52 11.01
C LYS A 380 -6.19 3.84 12.04
N ILE A 381 -6.05 2.53 12.15
CA ILE A 381 -6.84 1.71 13.08
C ILE A 381 -5.96 1.31 14.26
N TYR A 382 -6.46 1.59 15.47
CA TYR A 382 -5.96 1.06 16.73
C TYR A 382 -6.90 -0.04 17.20
N ALA A 383 -6.39 -1.08 17.82
CA ALA A 383 -7.20 -2.10 18.49
C ALA A 383 -6.86 -2.14 19.98
N LEU A 384 -7.80 -1.72 20.81
CA LEU A 384 -7.73 -1.83 22.25
C LEU A 384 -8.43 -3.13 22.65
N HIS A 385 -7.63 -4.15 22.96
CA HIS A 385 -8.10 -5.48 23.30
C HIS A 385 -8.20 -5.63 24.81
N LEU A 386 -9.43 -5.70 25.29
CA LEU A 386 -9.74 -5.89 26.71
C LEU A 386 -9.57 -7.36 27.05
N ARG A 387 -8.43 -7.72 27.62
CA ARG A 387 -8.07 -9.11 27.92
C ARG A 387 -8.73 -9.57 29.23
N THR A 388 -10.05 -9.65 29.22
CA THR A 388 -10.84 -10.09 30.36
C THR A 388 -10.64 -11.58 30.64
N PRO A 389 -10.80 -12.02 31.90
CA PRO A 389 -10.70 -13.45 32.24
C PRO A 389 -11.69 -14.33 31.45
N ALA A 390 -12.88 -13.84 31.16
CA ALA A 390 -13.89 -14.56 30.39
C ALA A 390 -13.44 -14.88 28.95
N GLY A 391 -12.56 -14.06 28.39
CA GLY A 391 -12.01 -14.24 27.05
C GLY A 391 -10.73 -15.04 26.96
N LYS A 392 -10.27 -15.68 28.03
CA LYS A 392 -8.97 -16.36 28.11
C LYS A 392 -8.68 -17.29 26.90
N ASN A 393 -9.64 -18.07 26.47
CA ASN A 393 -9.47 -18.98 25.34
C ASN A 393 -9.54 -18.32 23.97
N ASN A 394 -9.92 -17.05 23.91
CA ASN A 394 -10.05 -16.27 22.69
C ASN A 394 -8.88 -15.29 22.50
N HIS A 395 -8.11 -14.99 23.54
CA HIS A 395 -7.08 -13.96 23.52
C HIS A 395 -6.05 -14.16 22.42
N GLY A 396 -5.55 -15.38 22.22
CA GLY A 396 -4.56 -15.66 21.19
C GLY A 396 -5.07 -15.43 19.78
N TYR A 397 -6.30 -15.83 19.52
CA TYR A 397 -7.00 -15.61 18.26
C TYR A 397 -7.21 -14.11 17.99
N ALA A 398 -7.73 -13.39 18.97
CA ALA A 398 -7.98 -11.96 18.86
C ALA A 398 -6.68 -11.17 18.68
N GLU A 399 -5.63 -11.49 19.42
CA GLU A 399 -4.33 -10.83 19.29
C GLU A 399 -3.74 -10.98 17.90
N GLN A 400 -3.68 -12.19 17.36
CA GLN A 400 -3.18 -12.46 16.02
C GLN A 400 -3.96 -11.67 14.97
N GLN A 401 -5.26 -11.68 15.08
CA GLN A 401 -6.17 -11.00 14.17
C GLN A 401 -6.00 -9.47 14.22
N TYR A 402 -5.94 -8.89 15.41
CA TYR A 402 -5.85 -7.44 15.58
C TYR A 402 -4.44 -6.89 15.38
N ARG A 403 -3.40 -7.68 15.61
CA ARG A 403 -2.05 -7.28 15.18
C ARG A 403 -1.94 -7.20 13.66
N SER A 404 -2.54 -8.13 12.94
CA SER A 404 -2.61 -8.09 11.49
C SER A 404 -3.46 -6.91 10.98
N LEU A 405 -4.62 -6.68 11.60
CA LEU A 405 -5.51 -5.57 11.26
C LEU A 405 -4.83 -4.21 11.39
N THR A 406 -4.03 -4.03 12.43
CA THR A 406 -3.40 -2.75 12.78
C THR A 406 -1.94 -2.66 12.40
N ALA A 407 -1.45 -3.59 11.58
CA ALA A 407 -0.06 -3.61 11.14
C ALA A 407 0.31 -2.33 10.40
N ASP A 408 1.51 -1.83 10.68
CA ASP A 408 2.05 -0.62 10.06
C ASP A 408 3.35 -0.97 9.31
N ALA A 409 3.57 -0.30 8.20
CA ALA A 409 4.78 -0.49 7.39
C ALA A 409 6.05 -0.02 8.10
N ASN A 410 5.93 0.87 9.08
CA ASN A 410 7.05 1.32 9.89
C ASN A 410 7.36 0.26 10.98
N PRO A 411 8.52 -0.43 10.92
CA PRO A 411 8.86 -1.48 11.90
C PRO A 411 8.98 -0.97 13.35
N LYS A 412 9.23 0.32 13.54
CA LYS A 412 9.27 0.94 14.88
C LYS A 412 7.87 1.07 15.49
N ILE A 413 6.85 1.22 14.67
CA ILE A 413 5.46 1.15 15.09
C ILE A 413 5.01 -0.30 15.17
N ALA A 414 5.38 -1.11 14.20
CA ALA A 414 5.00 -2.50 14.01
C ALA A 414 3.49 -2.69 13.84
N ASP A 415 2.72 -2.43 14.87
CA ASP A 415 1.26 -2.46 14.89
C ASP A 415 0.71 -1.49 15.94
N LEU A 416 -0.60 -1.29 15.90
CA LEU A 416 -1.34 -0.48 16.88
C LEU A 416 -2.28 -1.35 17.71
N TYR A 417 -1.89 -2.59 17.94
CA TYR A 417 -2.56 -3.49 18.88
C TYR A 417 -2.15 -3.12 20.31
N ILE A 418 -3.14 -2.84 21.16
CA ILE A 418 -2.93 -2.42 22.53
C ILE A 418 -3.70 -3.35 23.45
N PRO A 419 -3.02 -4.33 24.10
CA PRO A 419 -3.67 -5.18 25.08
C PRO A 419 -3.90 -4.40 26.37
N VAL A 420 -5.11 -4.54 26.91
CA VAL A 420 -5.46 -4.02 28.25
C VAL A 420 -5.51 -5.22 29.19
N ALA A 421 -4.50 -5.37 30.01
CA ALA A 421 -4.36 -6.52 30.92
C ALA A 421 -5.56 -6.64 31.85
N GLY A 422 -6.12 -7.87 31.92
CA GLY A 422 -7.30 -8.15 32.73
C GLY A 422 -8.58 -7.42 32.28
N GLY A 423 -8.53 -6.64 31.21
CA GLY A 423 -9.64 -5.77 30.79
C GLY A 423 -9.96 -4.69 31.80
N GLU A 424 -8.97 -4.17 32.50
CA GLU A 424 -9.17 -3.20 33.56
C GLU A 424 -9.70 -1.88 33.01
N VAL A 425 -10.82 -1.41 33.54
CA VAL A 425 -11.57 -0.25 33.02
C VAL A 425 -10.76 1.04 33.11
N ASN A 426 -10.03 1.25 34.21
CA ASN A 426 -9.21 2.45 34.39
C ASN A 426 -8.00 2.47 33.44
N ALA A 427 -7.31 1.35 33.29
CA ALA A 427 -6.20 1.23 32.35
C ALA A 427 -6.67 1.46 30.91
N PHE A 428 -7.83 0.95 30.53
CA PHE A 428 -8.47 1.21 29.27
C PHE A 428 -8.75 2.70 29.05
N GLY A 429 -9.40 3.35 30.02
CA GLY A 429 -9.70 4.76 29.96
C GLY A 429 -8.44 5.64 29.84
N ASN A 430 -7.37 5.29 30.53
CA ASN A 430 -6.08 5.96 30.45
C ASN A 430 -5.46 5.86 29.05
N THR A 431 -5.59 4.71 28.40
CA THR A 431 -5.11 4.51 27.03
C THR A 431 -5.88 5.39 26.03
N VAL A 432 -7.19 5.44 26.13
CA VAL A 432 -8.03 6.30 25.26
C VAL A 432 -7.65 7.77 25.46
N LYS A 433 -7.48 8.19 26.71
CA LYS A 433 -7.07 9.55 27.06
C LYS A 433 -5.69 9.90 26.51
N GLU A 434 -4.74 8.98 26.62
CA GLU A 434 -3.37 9.15 26.10
C GLU A 434 -3.38 9.39 24.60
N ILE A 435 -4.09 8.57 23.84
CA ILE A 435 -4.21 8.72 22.37
C ILE A 435 -4.90 10.06 22.03
N GLY A 436 -6.01 10.34 22.66
CA GLY A 436 -6.76 11.60 22.46
C GLY A 436 -5.93 12.83 22.77
N THR A 437 -5.13 12.80 23.84
CA THR A 437 -4.25 13.91 24.23
C THR A 437 -3.15 14.15 23.20
N VAL A 438 -2.54 13.11 22.65
CA VAL A 438 -1.52 13.25 21.61
C VAL A 438 -2.09 13.99 20.40
N PHE A 439 -3.28 13.61 19.94
CA PHE A 439 -3.92 14.27 18.79
C PHE A 439 -4.44 15.68 19.12
N ALA A 440 -4.90 15.91 20.35
CA ALA A 440 -5.28 17.25 20.81
C ALA A 440 -4.08 18.20 20.84
N ASP A 441 -2.94 17.74 21.34
CA ASP A 441 -1.69 18.50 21.33
C ASP A 441 -1.21 18.77 19.89
N LEU A 442 -1.34 17.79 19.02
CA LEU A 442 -0.95 17.91 17.61
C LEU A 442 -1.75 19.00 16.89
N VAL A 443 -3.07 19.04 17.04
CA VAL A 443 -3.89 20.08 16.40
C VAL A 443 -3.65 21.46 16.98
N HIS A 444 -3.34 21.54 18.27
CA HIS A 444 -3.00 22.80 18.93
C HIS A 444 -1.67 23.36 18.40
N ASP A 445 -0.65 22.50 18.32
CA ASP A 445 0.68 22.89 17.88
C ASP A 445 0.76 23.13 16.36
N ALA A 446 -0.07 22.47 15.58
CA ALA A 446 -0.07 22.57 14.10
C ALA A 446 -0.28 24.00 13.58
N GLY A 447 -1.00 24.85 14.32
CA GLY A 447 -1.20 26.26 13.98
C GLY A 447 -0.03 27.16 14.36
N ASN A 448 0.88 26.73 15.24
CA ASN A 448 1.85 27.59 15.91
C ASN A 448 3.31 27.16 15.75
N ARG A 449 3.58 25.94 15.31
CA ARG A 449 4.96 25.40 15.23
C ARG A 449 5.17 24.56 13.97
N LYS A 450 6.42 24.51 13.52
CA LYS A 450 6.81 23.53 12.50
C LYS A 450 6.69 22.11 13.08
N PRO A 451 6.23 21.14 12.27
CA PRO A 451 6.22 19.76 12.70
C PRO A 451 7.62 19.29 13.11
N GLN A 452 7.69 18.56 14.22
CA GLN A 452 8.95 17.98 14.69
C GLN A 452 8.91 16.48 14.47
N ALA A 453 9.97 15.95 13.83
CA ALA A 453 10.09 14.53 13.60
C ALA A 453 10.07 13.77 14.93
N PRO A 454 9.29 12.69 15.03
CA PRO A 454 9.22 11.90 16.24
C PRO A 454 10.54 11.16 16.49
N ARG A 455 10.84 10.93 17.77
CA ARG A 455 11.92 10.06 18.19
C ARG A 455 11.33 8.78 18.77
N PHE A 456 11.87 7.65 18.36
CA PHE A 456 11.46 6.36 18.89
C PHE A 456 12.45 5.89 19.96
N ASP A 457 11.90 5.48 21.11
CA ASP A 457 12.64 4.72 22.10
C ASP A 457 12.80 3.27 21.66
N ALA A 458 13.66 2.49 22.34
CA ALA A 458 13.85 1.07 22.05
C ALA A 458 12.54 0.25 22.13
N ALA A 459 11.63 0.64 23.02
CA ALA A 459 10.28 0.08 23.14
C ALA A 459 9.26 1.24 23.05
N PRO A 460 8.75 1.55 21.83
CA PRO A 460 7.87 2.67 21.65
C PRO A 460 6.57 2.52 22.44
N SER A 461 6.17 3.60 23.16
CA SER A 461 4.90 3.68 23.86
C SER A 461 3.74 3.97 22.89
N VAL A 462 2.51 3.81 23.35
CA VAL A 462 1.31 4.23 22.60
C VAL A 462 1.39 5.71 22.23
N ALA A 463 1.84 6.55 23.15
CA ALA A 463 2.01 7.99 22.90
C ALA A 463 3.05 8.26 21.81
N SER A 464 4.20 7.60 21.83
CA SER A 464 5.25 7.80 20.80
C SER A 464 4.83 7.29 19.42
N LYS A 465 4.15 6.15 19.36
CA LYS A 465 3.55 5.63 18.11
C LYS A 465 2.51 6.60 17.55
N SER A 466 1.63 7.12 18.41
CA SER A 466 0.59 8.07 18.02
C SER A 466 1.18 9.39 17.55
N ALA A 467 2.24 9.87 18.19
CA ALA A 467 2.97 11.07 17.76
C ALA A 467 3.58 10.89 16.37
N ALA A 468 4.16 9.72 16.08
CA ALA A 468 4.72 9.40 14.78
C ALA A 468 3.64 9.38 13.68
N ILE A 469 2.51 8.76 13.95
CA ILE A 469 1.35 8.71 13.04
C ILE A 469 0.80 10.10 12.80
N GLY A 470 0.60 10.87 13.85
CA GLY A 470 0.11 12.25 13.76
C GLY A 470 1.07 13.15 12.99
N TYR A 471 2.37 12.99 13.20
CA TYR A 471 3.39 13.70 12.44
C TYR A 471 3.29 13.41 10.93
N ALA A 472 3.15 12.15 10.54
CA ALA A 472 2.97 11.77 9.14
C ALA A 472 1.72 12.40 8.52
N MET A 473 0.61 12.40 9.25
CA MET A 473 -0.65 13.03 8.82
C MET A 473 -0.49 14.54 8.65
N GLN A 474 0.20 15.19 9.56
CA GLN A 474 0.48 16.63 9.48
C GLN A 474 1.37 16.97 8.29
N MET A 475 2.40 16.17 8.04
CA MET A 475 3.29 16.36 6.89
C MET A 475 2.54 16.22 5.56
N GLU A 476 1.64 15.27 5.44
CA GLU A 476 0.78 15.14 4.26
C GLU A 476 -0.20 16.30 4.11
N PHE A 477 -0.78 16.75 5.21
CA PHE A 477 -1.65 17.93 5.23
C PHE A 477 -0.93 19.15 4.68
N LEU A 478 0.29 19.40 5.12
CA LEU A 478 1.11 20.49 4.62
C LEU A 478 1.43 20.34 3.13
N GLY A 479 1.69 19.12 2.68
CA GLY A 479 1.93 18.82 1.27
C GLY A 479 0.70 19.00 0.37
N ARG A 480 -0.51 18.84 0.92
CA ARG A 480 -1.76 19.14 0.19
C ARG A 480 -2.07 20.63 0.15
N ARG A 481 -1.86 21.32 1.26
CA ARG A 481 -2.11 22.76 1.38
C ARG A 481 -1.17 23.56 0.49
N ASP A 482 0.13 23.28 0.56
CA ASP A 482 1.18 23.87 -0.27
C ASP A 482 1.79 22.74 -1.12
N PRO A 483 1.26 22.48 -2.33
CA PRO A 483 1.62 21.30 -3.10
C PRO A 483 3.12 21.15 -3.29
N VAL A 484 3.61 19.96 -3.01
CA VAL A 484 4.99 19.52 -3.26
C VAL A 484 4.99 18.41 -4.29
N ARG A 485 6.11 18.29 -4.98
CA ARG A 485 6.29 17.34 -6.06
C ARG A 485 7.48 16.43 -5.78
N ALA A 486 7.44 15.21 -6.33
CA ALA A 486 8.60 14.36 -6.39
C ALA A 486 9.73 15.09 -7.14
N PRO A 487 10.98 14.97 -6.69
CA PRO A 487 12.11 15.59 -7.39
C PRO A 487 12.17 15.15 -8.86
N GLN A 488 12.62 16.05 -9.74
CA GLN A 488 12.85 15.74 -11.14
C GLN A 488 14.30 15.27 -11.32
N VAL A 489 14.49 13.98 -11.56
CA VAL A 489 15.81 13.35 -11.67
C VAL A 489 15.79 12.36 -12.83
N VAL A 490 16.75 12.50 -13.76
CA VAL A 490 16.86 11.58 -14.90
C VAL A 490 17.53 10.27 -14.52
N THR A 491 18.59 10.36 -13.71
CA THR A 491 19.32 9.20 -13.20
C THR A 491 19.95 9.56 -11.85
N ALA A 492 19.72 8.72 -10.87
CA ALA A 492 20.36 8.83 -9.56
C ALA A 492 20.39 7.46 -8.88
N TRP A 493 21.13 7.40 -7.78
CA TRP A 493 21.18 6.24 -6.91
C TRP A 493 20.60 6.57 -5.53
N THR A 494 19.92 5.63 -4.94
CA THR A 494 19.36 5.73 -3.60
C THR A 494 19.36 4.33 -2.95
N ALA A 495 18.89 4.24 -1.73
CA ALA A 495 18.71 2.97 -1.03
C ALA A 495 17.23 2.74 -0.73
N ASP A 496 16.84 1.48 -0.59
CA ASP A 496 15.49 1.10 -0.14
C ASP A 496 15.24 1.41 1.34
N ARG A 497 16.29 1.82 2.06
CA ARG A 497 16.27 2.16 3.49
C ARG A 497 16.57 3.64 3.71
N ASP A 498 16.06 4.16 4.82
CA ASP A 498 16.46 5.46 5.33
C ASP A 498 17.95 5.42 5.71
N LEU A 499 18.79 6.20 5.04
CA LEU A 499 20.23 6.20 5.28
C LEU A 499 20.58 6.68 6.69
N THR A 500 19.76 7.51 7.30
CA THR A 500 19.97 8.01 8.66
C THR A 500 19.47 7.04 9.74
N SER A 501 18.61 6.12 9.38
CA SER A 501 18.04 5.08 10.25
C SER A 501 17.65 3.84 9.42
N PRO A 502 18.63 2.98 9.06
CA PRO A 502 18.43 1.91 8.08
C PRO A 502 17.43 0.82 8.45
N ALA A 503 16.97 0.78 9.70
CA ALA A 503 15.86 -0.08 10.10
C ALA A 503 14.52 0.34 9.44
N LEU A 504 14.40 1.60 9.00
CA LEU A 504 13.19 2.14 8.39
C LEU A 504 13.24 2.01 6.87
N PRO A 505 12.20 1.43 6.24
CA PRO A 505 12.09 1.42 4.79
C PRO A 505 11.82 2.84 4.26
N ALA A 506 12.55 3.24 3.24
CA ALA A 506 12.36 4.52 2.57
C ALA A 506 11.27 4.45 1.50
N PHE A 507 11.12 3.27 0.90
CA PHE A 507 10.22 3.03 -0.23
C PHE A 507 9.40 1.76 -0.06
N GLN A 508 8.22 1.78 -0.67
CA GLN A 508 7.44 0.60 -1.01
C GLN A 508 7.68 0.28 -2.48
N VAL A 509 8.02 -0.97 -2.79
CA VAL A 509 8.21 -1.41 -4.18
C VAL A 509 6.85 -1.80 -4.76
N CYS A 510 6.56 -1.26 -5.94
CA CYS A 510 5.35 -1.56 -6.70
C CYS A 510 5.74 -2.05 -8.10
N VAL A 511 4.84 -2.76 -8.74
CA VAL A 511 4.91 -3.05 -10.16
C VAL A 511 3.82 -2.28 -10.88
N LEU A 512 4.13 -1.68 -12.03
CA LEU A 512 3.11 -1.09 -12.88
C LEU A 512 2.46 -2.19 -13.72
N LEU A 513 1.20 -2.46 -13.46
CA LEU A 513 0.40 -3.37 -14.26
C LEU A 513 -0.57 -2.61 -15.13
N SER A 514 -0.72 -3.05 -16.38
CA SER A 514 -1.78 -2.57 -17.23
C SER A 514 -3.13 -3.12 -16.76
N LYS A 515 -4.20 -2.46 -17.18
CA LYS A 515 -5.56 -2.93 -16.88
C LYS A 515 -5.80 -4.33 -17.41
N LEU A 516 -5.25 -4.64 -18.58
CA LEU A 516 -5.29 -5.99 -19.17
C LEU A 516 -4.55 -7.00 -18.29
N GLN A 517 -3.36 -6.67 -17.80
CA GLN A 517 -2.57 -7.55 -16.93
C GLN A 517 -3.27 -7.79 -15.59
N LEU A 518 -3.83 -6.75 -14.99
CA LEU A 518 -4.56 -6.90 -13.72
C LEU A 518 -5.81 -7.76 -13.89
N ASN A 519 -6.53 -7.58 -14.98
CA ASN A 519 -7.68 -8.40 -15.34
C ASN A 519 -7.30 -9.88 -15.51
N GLU A 520 -6.23 -10.13 -16.22
CA GLU A 520 -5.69 -11.49 -16.43
C GLU A 520 -5.29 -12.14 -15.10
N LEU A 521 -4.61 -11.38 -14.24
CA LEU A 521 -4.23 -11.85 -12.91
C LEU A 521 -5.45 -12.23 -12.08
N GLN A 522 -6.48 -11.40 -12.07
CA GLN A 522 -7.72 -11.66 -11.33
C GLN A 522 -8.41 -12.93 -11.85
N GLN A 523 -8.47 -13.12 -13.15
CA GLN A 523 -9.05 -14.32 -13.76
C GLN A 523 -8.25 -15.57 -13.43
N SER A 524 -6.93 -15.49 -13.47
CA SER A 524 -6.04 -16.61 -13.11
C SER A 524 -6.22 -17.03 -11.67
N LEU A 525 -6.35 -16.07 -10.74
CA LEU A 525 -6.61 -16.37 -9.33
C LEU A 525 -7.99 -16.99 -9.12
N LYS A 526 -9.03 -16.52 -9.81
CA LYS A 526 -10.37 -17.14 -9.78
C LYS A 526 -10.34 -18.59 -10.22
N LEU A 527 -9.60 -18.88 -11.27
CA LEU A 527 -9.43 -20.24 -11.79
C LEU A 527 -8.76 -21.15 -10.75
N ILE A 528 -7.68 -20.68 -10.10
CA ILE A 528 -6.97 -21.43 -9.07
C ILE A 528 -7.89 -21.68 -7.86
N VAL A 529 -8.62 -20.67 -7.41
CA VAL A 529 -9.56 -20.78 -6.28
C VAL A 529 -10.68 -21.78 -6.59
N ASP A 530 -11.26 -21.72 -7.79
CA ASP A 530 -12.33 -22.62 -8.20
C ASP A 530 -11.83 -24.07 -8.27
N ALA A 531 -10.63 -24.29 -8.80
CA ALA A 531 -10.01 -25.61 -8.84
C ALA A 531 -9.75 -26.16 -7.42
N ALA A 532 -9.26 -25.32 -6.51
CA ALA A 532 -9.02 -25.71 -5.13
C ALA A 532 -10.33 -26.09 -4.39
N LYS A 533 -11.39 -25.32 -4.61
CA LYS A 533 -12.71 -25.61 -4.03
C LYS A 533 -13.33 -26.90 -4.57
N ARG A 534 -13.25 -27.13 -5.89
CA ARG A 534 -13.80 -28.35 -6.51
C ARG A 534 -13.06 -29.61 -6.06
N THR A 535 -11.80 -29.49 -5.69
CA THR A 535 -10.95 -30.63 -5.34
C THR A 535 -10.69 -30.77 -3.84
N GLN A 536 -11.47 -30.10 -2.97
CA GLN A 536 -11.31 -30.17 -1.51
C GLN A 536 -11.38 -31.61 -0.97
N THR A 537 -12.24 -32.44 -1.54
CA THR A 537 -12.38 -33.85 -1.16
C THR A 537 -11.34 -34.76 -1.82
N SER A 538 -10.62 -34.26 -2.81
CA SER A 538 -9.58 -34.98 -3.54
C SER A 538 -8.41 -34.04 -3.89
N PRO A 539 -7.62 -33.62 -2.90
CA PRO A 539 -6.56 -32.63 -3.09
C PRO A 539 -5.49 -33.01 -4.13
N LYS A 540 -5.30 -34.29 -4.35
CA LYS A 540 -4.38 -34.81 -5.41
C LYS A 540 -4.78 -34.40 -6.82
N ASP A 541 -6.04 -34.03 -7.03
CA ASP A 541 -6.56 -33.64 -8.35
C ASP A 541 -6.47 -32.14 -8.61
N PHE A 542 -5.97 -31.36 -7.65
CA PHE A 542 -5.94 -29.88 -7.72
C PHE A 542 -5.15 -29.39 -8.94
N PHE A 543 -3.92 -29.85 -9.12
CA PHE A 543 -3.08 -29.42 -10.23
C PHE A 543 -3.62 -29.88 -11.58
N GLN A 544 -4.22 -31.06 -11.65
CA GLN A 544 -4.84 -31.53 -12.88
C GLN A 544 -6.11 -30.74 -13.24
N GLU A 545 -6.88 -30.37 -12.24
CA GLU A 545 -8.05 -29.49 -12.43
C GLU A 545 -7.65 -28.11 -12.96
N ILE A 546 -6.55 -27.55 -12.43
CA ILE A 546 -5.98 -26.29 -12.96
C ILE A 546 -5.57 -26.47 -14.42
N ALA A 547 -4.88 -27.56 -14.77
CA ALA A 547 -4.45 -27.85 -16.12
C ALA A 547 -5.63 -27.92 -17.10
N SER A 548 -6.70 -28.61 -16.70
CA SER A 548 -7.91 -28.75 -17.53
C SER A 548 -8.63 -27.42 -17.73
N ALA A 549 -8.77 -26.64 -16.66
CA ALA A 549 -9.48 -25.35 -16.71
C ALA A 549 -8.66 -24.26 -17.40
N SER A 550 -7.33 -24.35 -17.39
CA SER A 550 -6.43 -23.36 -17.96
C SER A 550 -5.93 -23.69 -19.37
N ALA A 551 -6.48 -24.70 -20.02
CA ALA A 551 -6.04 -25.13 -21.35
C ALA A 551 -6.04 -24.00 -22.40
N TYR A 552 -6.90 -22.99 -22.23
CA TYR A 552 -6.95 -21.81 -23.09
C TYR A 552 -6.01 -20.68 -22.65
N MET A 553 -5.59 -20.67 -21.39
CA MET A 553 -4.81 -19.58 -20.79
C MET A 553 -3.35 -19.98 -20.55
N SER A 554 -3.08 -21.27 -20.35
CA SER A 554 -1.75 -21.77 -20.06
C SER A 554 -0.88 -21.83 -21.32
N ARG A 555 0.36 -21.37 -21.19
CA ARG A 555 1.38 -21.45 -22.24
C ARG A 555 1.82 -22.88 -22.53
N ASP A 556 1.82 -23.73 -21.51
CA ASP A 556 2.22 -25.12 -21.62
C ASP A 556 1.50 -25.99 -20.58
N PRO A 557 0.26 -26.42 -20.86
CA PRO A 557 -0.53 -27.22 -19.94
C PRO A 557 0.13 -28.54 -19.52
N ALA A 558 1.02 -29.09 -20.34
CA ALA A 558 1.69 -30.35 -20.05
C ALA A 558 2.68 -30.26 -18.89
N GLN A 559 3.23 -29.09 -18.62
CA GLN A 559 4.17 -28.85 -17.51
C GLN A 559 3.52 -28.85 -16.14
N LEU A 560 2.22 -28.61 -16.04
CA LEU A 560 1.48 -28.63 -14.76
C LEU A 560 1.49 -30.01 -14.09
N VAL A 561 1.74 -31.10 -14.83
CA VAL A 561 1.55 -32.46 -14.33
C VAL A 561 2.83 -33.09 -13.78
N LYS A 562 4.02 -32.49 -13.95
CA LYS A 562 5.32 -33.14 -13.67
C LYS A 562 6.13 -32.51 -12.54
N GLY A 563 5.51 -32.11 -11.42
CA GLY A 563 6.24 -31.60 -10.26
C GLY A 563 6.72 -30.15 -10.40
N SER A 564 6.23 -29.41 -11.39
CA SER A 564 6.44 -27.99 -11.56
C SER A 564 5.56 -27.16 -10.61
N ASN A 565 6.00 -25.95 -10.30
CA ASN A 565 5.20 -25.00 -9.55
C ASN A 565 4.22 -24.23 -10.46
N LEU A 566 3.31 -23.44 -9.86
CA LEU A 566 2.33 -22.66 -10.61
C LEU A 566 2.96 -21.59 -11.53
N ALA A 567 4.14 -21.07 -11.19
CA ALA A 567 4.87 -20.14 -12.06
C ALA A 567 5.27 -20.81 -13.38
N GLN A 568 5.79 -22.02 -13.30
CA GLN A 568 6.24 -22.79 -14.47
C GLN A 568 5.08 -23.24 -15.36
N SER A 569 3.89 -23.36 -14.80
CA SER A 569 2.68 -23.73 -15.54
C SER A 569 2.21 -22.65 -16.53
N GLY A 570 2.57 -21.40 -16.28
CA GLY A 570 2.12 -20.27 -17.06
C GLY A 570 0.68 -19.84 -16.79
N VAL A 571 0.03 -20.37 -15.77
CA VAL A 571 -1.31 -19.92 -15.32
C VAL A 571 -1.24 -18.49 -14.82
N LEU A 572 -0.19 -18.16 -14.06
CA LEU A 572 0.09 -16.80 -13.63
C LEU A 572 0.95 -16.08 -14.67
N GLY A 573 0.71 -14.78 -14.84
CA GLY A 573 1.37 -13.97 -15.86
C GLY A 573 2.89 -13.92 -15.74
N GLU A 574 3.59 -13.88 -16.88
CA GLU A 574 5.06 -13.82 -16.90
C GLU A 574 5.63 -12.57 -16.23
N TYR A 575 4.87 -11.49 -16.14
CA TYR A 575 5.27 -10.26 -15.47
C TYR A 575 5.49 -10.42 -13.96
N LEU A 576 4.99 -11.50 -13.36
CA LEU A 576 5.22 -11.82 -11.94
C LEU A 576 6.57 -12.54 -11.72
N GLU A 577 7.12 -13.14 -12.76
CA GLU A 577 8.38 -13.89 -12.65
C GLU A 577 9.56 -12.95 -12.46
N GLY A 578 10.44 -13.27 -11.53
CA GLY A 578 11.66 -12.52 -11.27
C GLY A 578 11.45 -11.21 -10.50
N LEU A 579 10.26 -10.93 -10.01
CA LEU A 579 10.01 -9.79 -9.15
C LEU A 579 10.65 -10.01 -7.75
N PRO A 580 11.12 -8.95 -7.09
CA PRO A 580 11.83 -9.07 -5.82
C PRO A 580 10.88 -9.25 -4.62
N TYR A 581 10.12 -10.33 -4.62
CA TYR A 581 9.23 -10.72 -3.51
C TYR A 581 9.10 -12.23 -3.45
N ARG A 582 8.65 -12.74 -2.29
CA ARG A 582 8.35 -14.17 -2.15
C ARG A 582 6.88 -14.42 -2.41
N SER A 583 6.61 -15.28 -3.38
CA SER A 583 5.26 -15.69 -3.74
C SER A 583 4.98 -17.10 -3.26
N LYS A 584 3.98 -17.26 -2.41
CA LYS A 584 3.47 -18.57 -2.02
C LYS A 584 2.78 -19.27 -3.18
N SER A 585 2.04 -18.51 -3.99
CA SER A 585 1.26 -19.06 -5.10
C SER A 585 2.14 -19.50 -6.26
N LEU A 586 3.14 -18.67 -6.63
CA LEU A 586 4.07 -19.03 -7.70
C LEU A 586 4.90 -20.27 -7.37
N ASN A 587 5.28 -20.43 -6.11
CA ASN A 587 6.11 -21.53 -5.64
C ASN A 587 5.31 -22.76 -5.21
N MET A 588 3.98 -22.72 -5.27
CA MET A 588 3.14 -23.85 -4.90
C MET A 588 3.36 -25.01 -5.88
N THR A 589 3.72 -26.17 -5.33
CA THR A 589 3.83 -27.43 -6.04
C THR A 589 2.74 -28.41 -5.60
N GLN A 590 2.49 -29.46 -6.37
CA GLN A 590 1.53 -30.48 -5.96
C GLN A 590 1.93 -31.15 -4.64
N ASP A 591 3.23 -31.46 -4.47
CA ASP A 591 3.71 -32.07 -3.22
C ASP A 591 3.53 -31.16 -2.02
N LEU A 592 3.82 -29.88 -2.18
CA LEU A 592 3.59 -28.88 -1.13
C LEU A 592 2.09 -28.78 -0.80
N TRP A 593 1.23 -28.71 -1.81
CA TRP A 593 -0.22 -28.65 -1.64
C TRP A 593 -0.75 -29.87 -0.85
N LEU A 594 -0.29 -31.06 -1.19
CA LEU A 594 -0.68 -32.28 -0.50
C LEU A 594 -0.14 -32.36 0.93
N SER A 595 0.95 -31.67 1.24
CA SER A 595 1.52 -31.61 2.58
C SER A 595 0.76 -30.68 3.51
N LEU A 596 -0.06 -29.78 2.97
CA LEU A 596 -0.83 -28.82 3.77
C LEU A 596 -2.02 -29.51 4.46
N SER A 597 -2.32 -29.10 5.68
CA SER A 597 -3.56 -29.47 6.35
C SER A 597 -4.77 -28.86 5.62
N VAL A 598 -5.95 -29.39 5.91
CA VAL A 598 -7.22 -28.83 5.38
C VAL A 598 -7.37 -27.36 5.75
N ALA A 599 -7.00 -26.99 6.97
CA ALA A 599 -7.04 -25.60 7.42
C ALA A 599 -6.05 -24.72 6.65
N GLU A 600 -4.83 -25.18 6.42
CA GLU A 600 -3.82 -24.46 5.65
C GLU A 600 -4.21 -24.31 4.18
N GLN A 601 -4.84 -25.34 3.59
CA GLN A 601 -5.40 -25.26 2.24
C GLN A 601 -6.53 -24.23 2.15
N GLN A 602 -7.39 -24.19 3.17
CA GLN A 602 -8.45 -23.19 3.23
C GLN A 602 -7.89 -21.76 3.41
N ASP A 603 -6.85 -21.59 4.21
CA ASP A 603 -6.17 -20.31 4.37
C ASP A 603 -5.57 -19.80 3.04
N PHE A 604 -4.99 -20.71 2.25
CA PHE A 604 -4.50 -20.39 0.90
C PHE A 604 -5.64 -19.90 -0.03
N ILE A 605 -6.77 -20.60 -0.02
CA ILE A 605 -7.95 -20.21 -0.81
C ILE A 605 -8.46 -18.84 -0.36
N ASP A 606 -8.57 -18.61 0.94
CA ASP A 606 -9.06 -17.36 1.52
C ASP A 606 -8.15 -16.17 1.17
N GLU A 607 -6.85 -16.38 1.20
CA GLU A 607 -5.87 -15.37 0.82
C GLU A 607 -5.99 -14.98 -0.67
N LEU A 608 -6.16 -15.95 -1.56
CA LEU A 608 -6.36 -15.67 -2.98
C LEU A 608 -7.70 -14.96 -3.25
N GLU A 609 -8.78 -15.35 -2.57
CA GLU A 609 -10.07 -14.67 -2.68
C GLU A 609 -9.99 -13.23 -2.19
N SER A 610 -9.25 -12.98 -1.13
CA SER A 610 -8.98 -11.64 -0.62
C SER A 610 -8.25 -10.78 -1.66
N LYS A 611 -7.26 -11.33 -2.32
CA LYS A 611 -6.51 -10.63 -3.39
C LYS A 611 -7.38 -10.35 -4.61
N ILE A 612 -8.24 -11.27 -5.00
CA ILE A 612 -9.21 -11.06 -6.09
C ILE A 612 -10.10 -9.83 -5.79
N ARG A 613 -10.60 -9.71 -4.58
CA ARG A 613 -11.42 -8.56 -4.17
C ARG A 613 -10.61 -7.27 -4.10
N LEU A 614 -9.37 -7.35 -3.65
CA LEU A 614 -8.47 -6.20 -3.64
C LEU A 614 -8.22 -5.69 -5.06
N TYR A 615 -8.07 -6.57 -6.03
CA TYR A 615 -7.88 -6.18 -7.43
C TYR A 615 -9.13 -5.54 -8.03
N GLU A 616 -10.32 -5.95 -7.64
CA GLU A 616 -11.56 -5.23 -7.98
C GLU A 616 -11.54 -3.80 -7.43
N THR A 617 -11.04 -3.65 -6.24
CA THR A 617 -10.81 -2.35 -5.60
C THR A 617 -9.85 -1.48 -6.41
N PHE A 618 -8.75 -2.05 -6.89
CA PHE A 618 -7.81 -1.34 -7.76
C PHE A 618 -8.46 -0.94 -9.08
N HIS A 619 -9.27 -1.79 -9.70
CA HIS A 619 -10.02 -1.46 -10.90
C HIS A 619 -10.95 -0.27 -10.71
N ASN A 620 -11.56 -0.16 -9.54
CA ASN A 620 -12.51 0.90 -9.20
C ASN A 620 -11.84 2.20 -8.72
N ASP A 621 -10.55 2.18 -8.51
CA ASP A 621 -9.75 3.34 -8.09
C ASP A 621 -9.35 4.18 -9.30
N VAL A 622 -10.33 4.79 -9.94
CA VAL A 622 -10.21 5.45 -11.26
C VAL A 622 -9.17 6.56 -11.25
N ALA A 623 -9.04 7.29 -10.15
CA ALA A 623 -8.12 8.42 -10.04
C ALA A 623 -6.64 8.03 -10.12
N ASN A 624 -6.28 6.79 -9.81
CA ASN A 624 -4.91 6.30 -9.78
C ASN A 624 -4.51 5.44 -11.01
N TRP A 625 -5.40 5.32 -11.98
CA TRP A 625 -5.08 4.74 -13.29
C TRP A 625 -4.50 5.82 -14.21
N VAL A 626 -3.35 5.55 -14.80
CA VAL A 626 -2.62 6.53 -15.61
C VAL A 626 -2.49 6.04 -17.04
N ARG A 627 -2.87 6.88 -17.99
CA ARG A 627 -2.66 6.66 -19.42
C ARG A 627 -1.53 7.54 -19.92
N PHE A 628 -0.59 6.95 -20.65
CA PHE A 628 0.51 7.69 -21.29
C PHE A 628 0.14 7.96 -22.76
N GLY A 629 0.11 9.22 -23.15
CA GLY A 629 -0.25 9.63 -24.51
C GLY A 629 -1.62 9.11 -24.93
N ASP A 630 -1.70 8.55 -26.14
CA ASP A 630 -2.92 8.02 -26.75
C ASP A 630 -3.12 6.51 -26.46
N ALA A 631 -2.56 5.99 -25.35
CA ALA A 631 -2.69 4.59 -24.99
C ALA A 631 -4.17 4.18 -24.87
N ASP A 632 -4.49 2.95 -25.29
CA ASP A 632 -5.81 2.37 -25.07
C ASP A 632 -6.13 2.26 -23.59
N ALA A 633 -7.42 2.24 -23.25
CA ALA A 633 -7.87 2.09 -21.87
C ALA A 633 -7.31 0.82 -21.19
N GLY A 634 -7.13 -0.27 -21.97
CA GLY A 634 -6.55 -1.51 -21.48
C GLY A 634 -5.06 -1.42 -21.13
N ASP A 635 -4.35 -0.46 -21.68
CA ASP A 635 -2.93 -0.20 -21.43
C ASP A 635 -2.69 0.90 -20.38
N ALA A 636 -3.75 1.43 -19.76
CA ALA A 636 -3.62 2.27 -18.57
C ALA A 636 -2.90 1.50 -17.47
N LEU A 637 -2.08 2.19 -16.68
CA LEU A 637 -1.18 1.58 -15.69
C LEU A 637 -1.59 1.96 -14.27
N TYR A 638 -1.43 1.01 -13.36
CA TYR A 638 -1.69 1.17 -11.93
C TYR A 638 -0.47 0.70 -11.12
N ARG A 639 -0.14 1.42 -10.05
CA ARG A 639 0.94 1.03 -9.12
C ARG A 639 0.43 -0.04 -8.16
N VAL A 640 0.77 -1.28 -8.42
CA VAL A 640 0.37 -2.42 -7.58
C VAL A 640 1.49 -2.74 -6.60
N PRO A 641 1.26 -2.60 -5.28
CA PRO A 641 2.27 -2.98 -4.30
C PRO A 641 2.64 -4.45 -4.40
N LEU A 642 3.93 -4.77 -4.34
CA LEU A 642 4.39 -6.18 -4.40
C LEU A 642 3.78 -7.02 -3.29
N SER A 643 3.51 -6.43 -2.13
CA SER A 643 2.85 -7.12 -1.00
C SER A 643 1.43 -7.60 -1.28
N THR A 644 0.79 -7.07 -2.32
CA THR A 644 -0.57 -7.46 -2.74
C THR A 644 -0.59 -8.52 -3.85
N LEU A 645 0.56 -8.89 -4.37
CA LEU A 645 0.68 -9.94 -5.38
C LEU A 645 0.52 -11.34 -4.76
N PRO A 646 0.06 -12.34 -5.53
CA PRO A 646 -0.18 -13.70 -5.02
C PRO A 646 1.07 -14.47 -4.66
#